data_b28f7b4c156a76b84c86d02b0c9de4cd
#
_entry.id   b28f7b4c156a76b84c86d02b0c9de4cd
#
_cell.length_a   1.000
_cell.length_b   1.000
_cell.length_c   1.000
_cell.angle_alpha   90.00
_cell.angle_beta   90.00
_cell.angle_gamma   90.00
#
_symmetry.space_group_name_H-M   'P 1'
#
loop_
_entity.id
_entity.type
_entity.pdbx_description
1 polymer ?
#
loop_
_entity_poly.entity_id
_entity_poly.type
_entity_poly.pdbx_seq_one_letter_code
_entity_poly.pdbx_strand_id
1 'polypeptide(L)'
;MYKFNDREITFNKYNTPTPWMNYLSNGTFHTMISQAGGGVAFYKSPQIWRINHYRFFHLPTDRSGFYTYIKDNDDIWCPTNEPCKSKPDKWSSTHGMGYTRFEAEKNGLEITSTYFVGEYENALIWNLKIKSNSDRKITVFPYVELGMMEFMRELQWQCYNKHQLTAYNMGDILVYKYGVEDQPRPDQTPLVYFATDVPATAFDCDRDEFVGSYRSEENPQNVENGKCTNSTLYGGDPCFALQIDLDLKVGEAKEVNIFLGTAMTEDAVKASVHHCREKNFVDNSYKKLCESWDDYLSKFQCELPDKDTQLMINVWNPYQSERNFQFSRNISYYATGTFRGVGVRDTAQDILAMIPFNLRRAKNKLNLLFTQQYRDGHCNHYCFPLEGWEPVKRIHSDNHLWLVMTCYHIIMEEGTLDYLDEVIDFYDGGSATVWEHIKKSIDFCMNNLGENGFPLMLASDWNDMLYKVCREGKGESIWTGMQFGTVLRMIAELAELKGEDKQKYLDIYESQKKLVNVKAWDGKWYIRCITDDGRYIGSEKEPQAKIWLNSQSWSVISGMGENGQTAMDSVNEYLDTDLGIKKIHPSMKDYPSKEDPLTYYNKGCGENGSVFCHANTWAIIAECMLKRPERAYKYYHQLLPMVAQKKAGEWRYKAEPYVYASNIFGPESDKFGLANVSWLTGTAAWMYIAVTQYMLGIRAKWDGLEIDPCLPKELLPAKVTRVFRGKKYNITITKNEKIFIKDDDKNVNVVI
;
A
#
# COMPACT_ATOMS: atom_id res chain seq x y z
N MET A 1 -13.00 12.57 -17.14
CA MET A 1 -11.74 13.11 -16.60
C MET A 1 -10.57 12.18 -16.89
N TYR A 2 -10.77 10.88 -16.89
CA TYR A 2 -9.74 9.88 -17.14
C TYR A 2 -10.22 8.76 -18.09
N LYS A 3 -9.24 7.99 -18.62
CA LYS A 3 -9.49 6.81 -19.44
C LYS A 3 -8.49 5.70 -19.07
N PHE A 4 -8.97 4.48 -18.93
CA PHE A 4 -8.15 3.29 -18.80
C PHE A 4 -7.70 2.79 -20.19
N ASN A 5 -6.44 2.42 -20.30
CA ASN A 5 -5.82 1.81 -21.46
C ASN A 5 -4.93 0.66 -20.97
N ASP A 6 -5.37 -0.60 -21.07
CA ASP A 6 -4.63 -1.77 -20.57
C ASP A 6 -4.00 -1.54 -19.18
N ARG A 7 -2.71 -1.24 -19.14
CA ARG A 7 -1.90 -1.05 -17.92
C ARG A 7 -1.68 0.41 -17.56
N GLU A 8 -2.40 1.32 -18.18
CA GLU A 8 -2.28 2.75 -17.96
C GLU A 8 -3.63 3.37 -17.59
N ILE A 9 -3.57 4.45 -16.85
CA ILE A 9 -4.67 5.39 -16.72
C ILE A 9 -4.21 6.77 -17.16
N THR A 10 -4.92 7.36 -18.12
CA THR A 10 -4.60 8.68 -18.66
C THR A 10 -5.61 9.70 -18.20
N PHE A 11 -5.15 10.82 -17.70
CA PHE A 11 -5.91 11.98 -17.27
C PHE A 11 -5.81 13.08 -18.32
N ASN A 12 -6.94 13.68 -18.65
CA ASN A 12 -7.01 14.83 -19.56
C ASN A 12 -7.35 16.14 -18.83
N LYS A 13 -7.28 16.13 -17.48
CA LYS A 13 -7.45 17.29 -16.62
C LYS A 13 -6.54 17.14 -15.40
N TYR A 14 -5.82 18.20 -15.08
CA TYR A 14 -4.92 18.24 -13.92
C TYR A 14 -5.66 18.45 -12.58
N ASN A 15 -6.84 19.08 -12.58
CA ASN A 15 -7.62 19.43 -11.41
C ASN A 15 -8.55 18.28 -10.99
N THR A 16 -7.97 17.15 -10.58
CA THR A 16 -8.68 16.07 -9.90
C THR A 16 -9.16 16.52 -8.50
N PRO A 17 -10.16 15.87 -7.90
CA PRO A 17 -10.69 16.27 -6.58
C PRO A 17 -9.65 16.31 -5.45
N THR A 18 -8.64 15.50 -5.54
CA THR A 18 -7.42 15.45 -4.71
C THR A 18 -6.27 15.06 -5.63
N PRO A 19 -4.98 15.25 -5.25
CA PRO A 19 -3.89 14.68 -6.02
C PRO A 19 -4.04 13.15 -6.13
N TRP A 20 -4.08 12.64 -7.36
CA TRP A 20 -4.14 11.21 -7.64
C TRP A 20 -2.74 10.69 -7.94
N MET A 21 -2.28 9.80 -7.06
CA MET A 21 -0.86 9.44 -6.97
C MET A 21 -0.51 8.18 -7.75
N ASN A 22 0.76 8.08 -8.14
CA ASN A 22 1.41 6.84 -8.51
C ASN A 22 2.62 6.60 -7.59
N TYR A 23 2.81 5.36 -7.13
CA TYR A 23 3.91 4.98 -6.23
C TYR A 23 4.96 4.21 -7.02
N LEU A 24 6.15 4.80 -7.12
CA LEU A 24 7.27 4.25 -7.86
C LEU A 24 8.35 3.78 -6.87
N SER A 25 8.90 2.59 -7.06
CA SER A 25 9.86 2.04 -6.10
C SER A 25 10.60 0.84 -6.69
N ASN A 26 11.87 0.72 -6.35
CA ASN A 26 12.66 -0.50 -6.55
C ASN A 26 13.00 -1.24 -5.23
N GLY A 27 12.40 -0.81 -4.12
CA GLY A 27 12.65 -1.39 -2.81
C GLY A 27 13.66 -0.62 -1.96
N THR A 28 14.43 0.27 -2.54
CA THR A 28 15.45 1.10 -1.86
C THR A 28 15.24 2.58 -2.10
N PHE A 29 15.02 2.98 -3.33
CA PHE A 29 14.65 4.34 -3.71
C PHE A 29 13.16 4.39 -4.01
N HIS A 30 12.48 5.37 -3.48
CA HIS A 30 11.04 5.48 -3.51
C HIS A 30 10.61 6.89 -3.90
N THR A 31 9.54 6.99 -4.68
CA THR A 31 8.87 8.25 -4.95
C THR A 31 7.37 8.08 -5.14
N MET A 32 6.62 9.12 -4.86
CA MET A 32 5.22 9.27 -5.21
C MET A 32 5.08 10.45 -6.13
N ILE A 33 4.33 10.31 -7.22
CA ILE A 33 4.08 11.39 -8.19
C ILE A 33 2.58 11.48 -8.45
N SER A 34 2.02 12.70 -8.37
CA SER A 34 0.63 12.96 -8.71
C SER A 34 0.45 13.16 -10.21
N GLN A 35 -0.81 13.18 -10.64
CA GLN A 35 -1.18 13.53 -12.02
C GLN A 35 -0.77 14.96 -12.43
N ALA A 36 -0.43 15.83 -11.48
CA ALA A 36 -0.01 17.22 -11.74
C ALA A 36 1.49 17.48 -11.47
N GLY A 37 2.27 16.44 -11.12
CA GLY A 37 3.73 16.52 -10.91
C GLY A 37 4.16 16.77 -9.48
N GLY A 38 3.24 16.95 -8.53
CA GLY A 38 3.56 16.97 -7.10
C GLY A 38 4.03 15.62 -6.60
N GLY A 39 4.80 15.60 -5.51
CA GLY A 39 5.27 14.33 -4.96
C GLY A 39 6.43 14.46 -3.99
N VAL A 40 6.90 13.32 -3.53
CA VAL A 40 8.04 13.21 -2.60
C VAL A 40 8.91 12.01 -2.96
N ALA A 41 10.22 12.16 -2.80
CA ALA A 41 11.20 11.08 -2.91
C ALA A 41 11.91 10.84 -1.58
N PHE A 42 12.30 9.58 -1.34
CA PHE A 42 13.07 9.19 -0.17
C PHE A 42 13.92 7.94 -0.44
N TYR A 43 14.97 7.80 0.35
CA TYR A 43 15.83 6.63 0.35
C TYR A 43 15.47 5.74 1.56
N LYS A 44 15.20 4.47 1.37
CA LYS A 44 14.83 3.45 2.38
C LYS A 44 13.70 3.87 3.35
N SER A 45 13.87 4.95 4.09
CA SER A 45 12.92 5.41 5.11
C SER A 45 12.52 6.87 4.90
N PRO A 46 11.21 7.17 4.80
CA PRO A 46 10.73 8.54 4.67
C PRO A 46 10.83 9.34 5.96
N GLN A 47 11.12 8.69 7.07
CA GLN A 47 11.25 9.33 8.38
C GLN A 47 12.58 10.03 8.54
N ILE A 48 13.68 9.45 7.99
CA ILE A 48 15.04 9.89 8.22
C ILE A 48 15.86 10.19 6.94
N TRP A 49 15.40 9.77 5.76
CA TRP A 49 16.11 10.00 4.49
C TRP A 49 15.18 10.51 3.38
N ARG A 50 14.33 11.51 3.71
CA ARG A 50 13.58 12.24 2.70
C ARG A 50 14.52 13.09 1.84
N ILE A 51 14.15 13.26 0.61
CA ILE A 51 14.92 14.07 -0.34
C ILE A 51 14.31 15.47 -0.44
N ASN A 52 13.03 15.55 -0.74
CA ASN A 52 12.31 16.82 -0.88
C ASN A 52 11.21 16.96 0.17
N HIS A 53 10.65 18.14 0.29
CA HIS A 53 9.61 18.43 1.25
C HIS A 53 8.42 17.48 1.12
N TYR A 54 7.89 17.04 2.28
CA TYR A 54 6.63 16.33 2.40
C TYR A 54 5.62 17.24 3.07
N ARG A 55 4.38 17.24 2.56
CA ARG A 55 3.31 18.05 3.15
C ARG A 55 2.71 17.40 4.36
N PHE A 56 2.75 18.09 5.49
CA PHE A 56 2.20 17.61 6.75
C PHE A 56 0.69 17.82 6.88
N PHE A 57 0.09 18.72 6.13
CA PHE A 57 -1.26 19.18 6.35
C PHE A 57 -2.30 18.64 5.39
N HIS A 58 -1.97 17.67 4.55
CA HIS A 58 -2.89 17.02 3.60
C HIS A 58 -3.80 17.98 2.83
N LEU A 59 -3.34 19.18 2.60
CA LEU A 59 -4.06 20.11 1.74
C LEU A 59 -4.00 19.55 0.31
N PRO A 60 -5.11 19.54 -0.42
CA PRO A 60 -5.15 19.04 -1.79
C PRO A 60 -4.47 20.04 -2.73
N THR A 61 -3.18 20.21 -2.57
CA THR A 61 -2.32 21.04 -3.40
C THR A 61 -1.02 20.31 -3.67
N ASP A 62 -0.50 20.41 -4.89
CA ASP A 62 0.71 19.73 -5.35
C ASP A 62 1.87 20.73 -5.45
N ARG A 63 2.34 21.26 -4.32
CA ARG A 63 3.47 22.20 -4.38
C ARG A 63 4.83 21.58 -4.13
N SER A 64 4.92 20.46 -3.46
CA SER A 64 6.15 19.68 -3.42
C SER A 64 6.16 18.74 -4.62
N GLY A 65 7.29 18.62 -5.31
CA GLY A 65 7.35 17.76 -6.48
C GLY A 65 8.65 17.90 -7.26
N PHE A 66 8.57 17.49 -8.50
CA PHE A 66 9.69 17.40 -9.43
C PHE A 66 9.31 18.16 -10.67
N TYR A 67 9.78 19.40 -10.82
CA TYR A 67 9.29 20.33 -11.82
C TYR A 67 10.34 20.62 -12.89
N THR A 68 9.87 20.91 -14.08
CA THR A 68 10.69 21.39 -15.17
C THR A 68 10.04 22.65 -15.72
N TYR A 69 10.68 23.80 -15.46
CA TYR A 69 10.24 25.04 -16.08
C TYR A 69 10.80 25.15 -17.50
N ILE A 70 9.97 25.60 -18.39
CA ILE A 70 10.33 25.92 -19.76
C ILE A 70 10.17 27.42 -19.94
N LYS A 71 11.26 28.08 -20.35
CA LYS A 71 11.24 29.48 -20.77
C LYS A 71 11.39 29.53 -22.26
N ASP A 72 10.37 29.99 -22.97
CA ASP A 72 10.34 30.24 -24.42
C ASP A 72 10.08 31.73 -24.63
N ASN A 73 11.14 32.51 -24.82
CA ASN A 73 11.10 33.98 -24.78
C ASN A 73 10.52 34.48 -23.42
N ASP A 74 9.38 35.19 -23.46
CA ASP A 74 8.71 35.70 -22.27
C ASP A 74 7.69 34.71 -21.66
N ASP A 75 7.43 33.59 -22.37
CA ASP A 75 6.49 32.58 -21.91
C ASP A 75 7.18 31.58 -20.97
N ILE A 76 6.61 31.39 -19.76
CA ILE A 76 7.11 30.45 -18.75
C ILE A 76 6.00 29.47 -18.44
N TRP A 77 6.30 28.18 -18.50
CA TRP A 77 5.35 27.13 -18.23
C TRP A 77 6.00 25.82 -17.80
N CYS A 78 5.20 24.88 -17.27
CA CYS A 78 5.63 23.55 -16.90
C CYS A 78 4.79 22.47 -17.61
N PRO A 79 5.41 21.41 -18.14
CA PRO A 79 4.68 20.30 -18.76
C PRO A 79 3.76 19.55 -17.80
N THR A 80 4.08 19.55 -16.51
CA THR A 80 3.28 18.98 -15.43
C THR A 80 2.04 19.80 -15.06
N ASN A 81 1.90 21.04 -15.55
CA ASN A 81 0.97 22.08 -15.18
C ASN A 81 1.30 22.78 -13.87
N GLU A 82 1.50 22.08 -12.77
CA GLU A 82 2.07 22.63 -11.55
C GLU A 82 3.60 22.82 -11.75
N PRO A 83 4.25 23.78 -11.08
CA PRO A 83 3.65 24.77 -10.17
C PRO A 83 3.15 26.05 -10.87
N CYS A 84 3.49 26.24 -12.14
CA CYS A 84 3.17 27.48 -12.91
C CYS A 84 1.67 27.68 -13.15
N LYS A 85 0.86 26.62 -13.00
CA LYS A 85 -0.58 26.60 -13.37
C LYS A 85 -0.80 27.06 -14.81
N SER A 86 0.09 26.63 -15.69
CA SER A 86 0.08 26.94 -17.11
C SER A 86 -1.19 26.43 -17.77
N LYS A 87 -1.56 27.04 -18.89
CA LYS A 87 -2.65 26.54 -19.73
C LYS A 87 -2.05 26.10 -21.07
N PRO A 88 -1.52 24.88 -21.17
CA PRO A 88 -1.04 24.35 -22.43
C PRO A 88 -2.20 24.16 -23.42
N ASP A 89 -1.89 24.14 -24.71
CA ASP A 89 -2.87 23.92 -25.79
C ASP A 89 -3.41 22.48 -25.73
N LYS A 90 -2.52 21.53 -25.39
CA LYS A 90 -2.85 20.14 -25.12
C LYS A 90 -2.13 19.68 -23.86
N TRP A 91 -2.79 18.85 -23.07
CA TRP A 91 -2.22 18.29 -21.86
C TRP A 91 -2.83 16.94 -21.52
N SER A 92 -1.98 16.01 -21.12
CA SER A 92 -2.38 14.78 -20.47
C SER A 92 -1.30 14.32 -19.48
N SER A 93 -1.71 13.55 -18.48
CA SER A 93 -0.80 12.75 -17.67
C SER A 93 -1.25 11.31 -17.64
N THR A 94 -0.31 10.39 -17.55
CA THR A 94 -0.54 8.94 -17.58
C THR A 94 0.20 8.29 -16.42
N HIS A 95 -0.52 7.55 -15.59
CA HIS A 95 0.09 6.64 -14.63
C HIS A 95 0.12 5.24 -15.22
N GLY A 96 1.32 4.67 -15.29
CA GLY A 96 1.57 3.29 -15.71
C GLY A 96 2.21 2.49 -14.58
N MET A 97 2.52 1.24 -14.88
CA MET A 97 3.16 0.33 -13.92
C MET A 97 4.62 0.76 -13.69
N GLY A 98 4.86 1.46 -12.57
CA GLY A 98 6.19 1.91 -12.19
C GLY A 98 6.68 3.20 -12.85
N TYR A 99 5.84 3.92 -13.59
CA TYR A 99 6.18 5.20 -14.20
C TYR A 99 4.99 6.17 -14.27
N THR A 100 5.30 7.46 -14.42
CA THR A 100 4.32 8.52 -14.73
C THR A 100 4.82 9.34 -15.89
N ARG A 101 3.95 9.62 -16.88
CA ARG A 101 4.26 10.37 -18.08
C ARG A 101 3.34 11.58 -18.20
N PHE A 102 3.93 12.73 -18.56
CA PHE A 102 3.21 13.95 -18.90
C PHE A 102 3.45 14.27 -20.36
N GLU A 103 2.41 14.64 -21.06
CA GLU A 103 2.45 15.06 -22.46
C GLU A 103 1.76 16.42 -22.57
N ALA A 104 2.49 17.43 -23.01
CA ALA A 104 1.98 18.80 -23.12
C ALA A 104 2.46 19.47 -24.39
N GLU A 105 1.60 20.28 -24.98
CA GLU A 105 1.91 21.13 -26.13
C GLU A 105 1.53 22.56 -25.79
N LYS A 106 2.44 23.51 -26.08
CA LYS A 106 2.16 24.93 -25.95
C LYS A 106 2.89 25.69 -27.08
N ASN A 107 2.15 26.51 -27.81
CA ASN A 107 2.70 27.33 -28.91
C ASN A 107 3.54 26.51 -29.92
N GLY A 108 3.14 25.25 -30.21
CA GLY A 108 3.84 24.36 -31.11
C GLY A 108 5.15 23.77 -30.56
N LEU A 109 5.38 23.86 -29.25
CA LEU A 109 6.41 23.14 -28.51
C LEU A 109 5.77 21.94 -27.80
N GLU A 110 6.12 20.72 -28.24
CA GLU A 110 5.65 19.46 -27.70
C GLU A 110 6.67 18.93 -26.71
N ILE A 111 6.24 18.57 -25.50
CA ILE A 111 7.10 17.98 -24.46
C ILE A 111 6.45 16.72 -23.90
N THR A 112 7.22 15.64 -23.89
CA THR A 112 6.91 14.41 -23.15
C THR A 112 7.90 14.26 -22.00
N SER A 113 7.40 14.17 -20.77
CA SER A 113 8.20 13.96 -19.56
C SER A 113 7.84 12.64 -18.93
N THR A 114 8.76 11.67 -18.86
CA THR A 114 8.53 10.37 -18.23
C THR A 114 9.37 10.26 -16.97
N TYR A 115 8.73 9.96 -15.85
CA TYR A 115 9.34 9.78 -14.54
C TYR A 115 9.26 8.31 -14.12
N PHE A 116 10.37 7.71 -13.76
CA PHE A 116 10.42 6.34 -13.25
C PHE A 116 11.62 6.10 -12.34
N VAL A 117 11.53 5.05 -11.53
CA VAL A 117 12.64 4.54 -10.72
C VAL A 117 13.11 3.25 -11.40
N GLY A 118 14.37 3.19 -11.80
CA GLY A 118 14.96 2.00 -12.40
C GLY A 118 15.09 0.86 -11.40
N GLU A 119 15.22 -0.37 -11.91
CA GLU A 119 15.21 -1.58 -11.06
C GLU A 119 16.37 -1.61 -10.07
N TYR A 120 17.53 -1.10 -10.44
CA TYR A 120 18.77 -1.18 -9.65
C TYR A 120 19.34 0.19 -9.24
N GLU A 121 18.80 1.27 -9.76
CA GLU A 121 19.31 2.63 -9.55
C GLU A 121 18.63 3.28 -8.34
N ASN A 122 19.43 3.81 -7.42
CA ASN A 122 18.91 4.64 -6.32
C ASN A 122 18.63 6.06 -6.81
N ALA A 123 17.80 6.18 -7.85
CA ALA A 123 17.49 7.45 -8.48
C ALA A 123 16.10 7.47 -9.12
N LEU A 124 15.48 8.65 -9.07
CA LEU A 124 14.37 9.04 -9.96
C LEU A 124 14.99 9.52 -11.28
N ILE A 125 14.55 8.93 -12.38
CA ILE A 125 14.97 9.29 -13.73
C ILE A 125 13.82 10.09 -14.37
N TRP A 126 14.16 11.27 -14.93
CA TRP A 126 13.23 12.10 -15.72
C TRP A 126 13.72 12.14 -17.15
N ASN A 127 12.99 11.56 -18.04
CA ASN A 127 13.28 11.59 -19.48
C ASN A 127 12.40 12.66 -20.14
N LEU A 128 13.02 13.70 -20.66
CA LEU A 128 12.36 14.77 -21.38
C LEU A 128 12.60 14.62 -22.87
N LYS A 129 11.53 14.47 -23.66
CA LYS A 129 11.58 14.53 -25.15
C LYS A 129 10.90 15.81 -25.60
N ILE A 130 11.64 16.66 -26.30
CA ILE A 130 11.22 18.01 -26.68
C ILE A 130 11.25 18.12 -28.19
N LYS A 131 10.14 18.54 -28.81
CA LYS A 131 10.02 18.74 -30.27
C LYS A 131 9.36 20.07 -30.55
N SER A 132 9.86 20.78 -31.59
CA SER A 132 9.32 22.07 -31.97
C SER A 132 8.86 22.08 -33.44
N ASN A 133 7.78 22.80 -33.71
CA ASN A 133 7.27 23.04 -35.05
C ASN A 133 7.94 24.23 -35.73
N SER A 134 8.89 24.91 -35.08
CA SER A 134 9.66 26.05 -35.63
C SER A 134 11.06 26.07 -35.00
N ASP A 135 12.01 26.74 -35.70
CA ASP A 135 13.30 27.02 -35.11
C ASP A 135 13.14 27.99 -33.95
N ARG A 136 13.65 27.62 -32.76
CA ARG A 136 13.59 28.45 -31.56
C ARG A 136 14.67 28.09 -30.54
N LYS A 137 14.95 29.02 -29.64
CA LYS A 137 15.80 28.81 -28.46
C LYS A 137 14.91 28.78 -27.25
N ILE A 138 15.11 27.79 -26.40
CA ILE A 138 14.43 27.66 -25.10
C ILE A 138 15.43 27.42 -24.00
N THR A 139 15.07 27.78 -22.78
CA THR A 139 15.80 27.38 -21.58
C THR A 139 14.95 26.46 -20.73
N VAL A 140 15.54 25.34 -20.32
CA VAL A 140 14.89 24.31 -19.49
C VAL A 140 15.51 24.38 -18.10
N PHE A 141 14.65 24.47 -17.07
CA PHE A 141 15.09 24.50 -15.68
C PHE A 141 14.45 23.31 -14.92
N PRO A 142 15.10 22.14 -14.86
CA PRO A 142 14.72 21.10 -13.92
C PRO A 142 14.96 21.58 -12.48
N TYR A 143 13.99 21.38 -11.61
CA TYR A 143 13.98 21.91 -10.24
C TYR A 143 13.42 20.91 -9.25
N VAL A 144 14.03 20.87 -8.07
CA VAL A 144 13.50 20.22 -6.87
C VAL A 144 13.86 21.03 -5.63
N GLU A 145 12.86 21.31 -4.77
CA GLU A 145 13.08 21.91 -3.47
C GLU A 145 13.45 20.80 -2.48
N LEU A 146 14.65 20.86 -1.92
CA LEU A 146 15.14 19.86 -0.99
C LEU A 146 14.61 20.13 0.42
N GLY A 147 14.24 19.06 1.12
CA GLY A 147 13.82 19.13 2.51
C GLY A 147 14.92 18.68 3.47
N MET A 148 14.68 18.82 4.76
CA MET A 148 15.48 18.12 5.75
C MET A 148 15.16 16.63 5.66
N MET A 149 16.19 15.80 5.65
CA MET A 149 16.04 14.36 5.50
C MET A 149 15.21 13.75 6.65
N GLU A 150 15.41 14.26 7.86
CA GLU A 150 14.74 13.79 9.05
C GLU A 150 13.47 14.60 9.35
N PHE A 151 12.34 13.90 9.40
CA PHE A 151 11.01 14.48 9.62
C PHE A 151 10.93 15.38 10.87
N MET A 152 11.43 14.90 12.01
CA MET A 152 11.33 15.65 13.27
C MET A 152 12.21 16.89 13.28
N ARG A 153 13.33 16.88 12.58
CA ARG A 153 14.23 18.03 12.46
C ARG A 153 13.62 19.14 11.61
N GLU A 154 12.83 18.80 10.62
CA GLU A 154 12.09 19.79 9.83
C GLU A 154 10.94 20.46 10.62
N LEU A 155 10.33 19.74 11.57
CA LEU A 155 9.31 20.29 12.46
C LEU A 155 9.88 21.11 13.61
N GLN A 156 11.05 20.72 14.14
CA GLN A 156 11.62 21.29 15.35
C GLN A 156 13.00 21.86 15.05
N TRP A 157 13.33 23.00 15.67
CA TRP A 157 14.67 23.60 15.58
C TRP A 157 15.10 23.94 14.15
N GLN A 158 14.16 24.21 13.26
CA GLN A 158 14.40 24.41 11.84
C GLN A 158 15.50 25.46 11.58
N CYS A 159 15.47 26.59 12.28
CA CYS A 159 16.47 27.64 12.12
C CYS A 159 17.89 27.20 12.45
N TYR A 160 18.07 26.32 13.47
CA TYR A 160 19.38 25.76 13.81
C TYR A 160 19.83 24.71 12.80
N ASN A 161 18.94 23.80 12.45
CA ASN A 161 19.27 22.69 11.57
C ASN A 161 19.66 23.16 10.17
N LYS A 162 19.06 24.27 9.69
CA LYS A 162 19.39 24.88 8.40
C LYS A 162 20.89 25.24 8.29
N HIS A 163 21.53 25.64 9.39
CA HIS A 163 22.96 25.99 9.38
C HIS A 163 23.88 24.80 9.11
N GLN A 164 23.38 23.59 9.17
CA GLN A 164 24.16 22.36 8.97
C GLN A 164 23.93 21.75 7.58
N LEU A 165 23.16 22.42 6.73
CA LEU A 165 22.86 21.96 5.37
C LEU A 165 23.86 22.56 4.38
N THR A 166 24.30 21.74 3.45
CA THR A 166 25.23 22.17 2.40
C THR A 166 24.77 21.63 1.05
N ALA A 167 24.70 22.52 0.05
CA ALA A 167 24.47 22.11 -1.33
C ALA A 167 25.44 22.85 -2.26
N TYR A 168 26.07 22.10 -3.15
CA TYR A 168 27.18 22.61 -3.96
C TYR A 168 27.27 21.87 -5.30
N ASN A 169 28.05 22.47 -6.22
CA ASN A 169 28.39 21.86 -7.50
C ASN A 169 29.71 21.13 -7.43
N MET A 170 29.72 19.86 -7.76
CA MET A 170 30.90 19.01 -7.88
C MET A 170 31.21 18.77 -9.36
N GLY A 171 31.63 19.82 -10.04
CA GLY A 171 31.90 19.83 -11.50
C GLY A 171 30.65 20.05 -12.30
N ASP A 172 29.90 19.03 -12.62
CA ASP A 172 28.64 19.08 -13.35
C ASP A 172 27.52 18.27 -12.66
N ILE A 173 27.72 18.01 -11.37
CA ILE A 173 26.81 17.28 -10.50
C ILE A 173 26.50 18.15 -9.29
N LEU A 174 25.24 18.46 -9.03
CA LEU A 174 24.83 19.11 -7.80
C LEU A 174 24.73 18.06 -6.69
N VAL A 175 25.25 18.39 -5.51
CA VAL A 175 25.30 17.49 -4.35
C VAL A 175 24.72 18.19 -3.13
N TYR A 176 23.84 17.53 -2.42
CA TYR A 176 23.29 17.95 -1.14
C TYR A 176 23.78 17.03 -0.03
N LYS A 177 24.34 17.64 1.01
CA LYS A 177 24.80 16.98 2.22
C LYS A 177 23.96 17.45 3.40
N TYR A 178 23.29 16.50 4.04
CA TYR A 178 22.59 16.69 5.29
C TYR A 178 23.57 16.45 6.45
N GLY A 179 24.03 17.53 7.10
CA GLY A 179 25.10 17.51 8.09
C GLY A 179 24.63 17.65 9.54
N VAL A 180 23.36 17.34 9.85
CA VAL A 180 22.81 17.49 11.21
C VAL A 180 23.51 16.53 12.18
N GLU A 181 24.15 17.10 13.22
CA GLU A 181 25.08 16.40 14.12
C GLU A 181 24.45 15.27 14.91
N ASP A 182 23.22 15.44 15.37
CA ASP A 182 22.48 14.45 16.17
C ASP A 182 21.72 13.41 15.32
N GLN A 183 22.16 13.14 14.11
CA GLN A 183 21.53 12.11 13.30
C GLN A 183 21.65 10.74 13.96
N PRO A 184 20.62 9.88 13.87
CA PRO A 184 20.70 8.52 14.43
C PRO A 184 21.89 7.72 13.87
N ARG A 185 22.29 7.97 12.63
CA ARG A 185 23.40 7.29 11.93
C ARG A 185 24.00 8.17 10.84
N PRO A 186 24.92 9.08 11.19
CA PRO A 186 25.58 9.94 10.20
C PRO A 186 26.32 9.17 9.11
N ASP A 187 26.92 8.03 9.46
CA ASP A 187 27.62 7.09 8.56
C ASP A 187 26.70 6.38 7.56
N GLN A 188 25.38 6.39 7.79
CA GLN A 188 24.38 5.78 6.91
C GLN A 188 23.56 6.82 6.12
N THR A 189 23.80 8.11 6.34
CA THR A 189 23.09 9.18 5.67
C THR A 189 23.67 9.40 4.27
N PRO A 190 22.88 9.20 3.21
CA PRO A 190 23.37 9.36 1.86
C PRO A 190 23.55 10.83 1.49
N LEU A 191 24.44 11.09 0.54
CA LEU A 191 24.41 12.30 -0.26
C LEU A 191 23.24 12.21 -1.26
N VAL A 192 22.59 13.33 -1.52
CA VAL A 192 21.63 13.46 -2.64
C VAL A 192 22.34 14.14 -3.79
N TYR A 193 22.14 13.64 -5.00
CA TYR A 193 22.71 14.26 -6.19
C TYR A 193 21.65 14.61 -7.23
N PHE A 194 21.97 15.61 -8.05
CA PHE A 194 21.15 16.02 -9.19
C PHE A 194 22.06 16.29 -10.39
N ALA A 195 21.78 15.62 -11.48
CA ALA A 195 22.63 15.66 -12.68
C ALA A 195 21.80 15.48 -13.93
N THR A 196 22.40 15.77 -15.08
CA THR A 196 21.82 15.56 -16.43
C THR A 196 22.88 14.95 -17.36
N ASP A 197 22.41 14.33 -18.44
CA ASP A 197 23.27 13.78 -19.51
C ASP A 197 23.69 14.81 -20.55
N VAL A 198 23.12 16.00 -20.53
CA VAL A 198 23.48 17.13 -21.40
C VAL A 198 24.18 18.21 -20.57
N PRO A 199 25.06 19.04 -21.16
CA PRO A 199 25.71 20.12 -20.41
C PRO A 199 24.70 21.14 -19.88
N ALA A 200 24.74 21.40 -18.57
CA ALA A 200 24.07 22.54 -17.96
C ALA A 200 24.95 23.79 -18.09
N THR A 201 24.36 24.92 -18.44
CA THR A 201 25.06 26.21 -18.61
C THR A 201 25.19 26.97 -17.29
N ALA A 202 24.33 26.75 -16.34
CA ALA A 202 24.36 27.31 -14.99
C ALA A 202 23.53 26.45 -14.04
N PHE A 203 23.59 26.77 -12.74
CA PHE A 203 22.87 26.06 -11.69
C PHE A 203 22.53 26.97 -10.51
N ASP A 204 21.62 26.51 -9.62
CA ASP A 204 21.44 27.07 -8.29
C ASP A 204 21.22 25.95 -7.26
N CYS A 205 21.81 26.15 -6.07
CA CYS A 205 21.64 25.29 -4.90
C CYS A 205 20.96 26.01 -3.72
N ASP A 206 20.81 27.33 -3.80
CA ASP A 206 20.15 28.17 -2.80
C ASP A 206 18.74 28.53 -3.30
N ARG A 207 17.72 28.15 -2.50
CA ARG A 207 16.33 28.39 -2.82
C ARG A 207 15.99 29.88 -2.88
N ASP A 208 16.55 30.65 -1.96
CA ASP A 208 16.26 32.08 -1.88
C ASP A 208 16.82 32.84 -3.09
N GLU A 209 17.96 32.39 -3.62
CA GLU A 209 18.51 32.91 -4.87
C GLU A 209 17.71 32.49 -6.09
N PHE A 210 17.27 31.22 -6.16
CA PHE A 210 16.54 30.71 -7.31
C PHE A 210 15.09 31.21 -7.37
N VAL A 211 14.37 31.10 -6.24
CA VAL A 211 12.95 31.46 -6.16
C VAL A 211 12.77 32.96 -5.96
N GLY A 212 13.59 33.59 -5.13
CA GLY A 212 13.51 35.00 -4.78
C GLY A 212 12.62 35.31 -3.59
N SER A 213 12.89 36.44 -2.93
CA SER A 213 12.15 36.90 -1.77
C SER A 213 10.69 37.25 -2.11
N TYR A 214 9.75 36.80 -1.27
CA TYR A 214 8.30 36.97 -1.45
C TYR A 214 7.73 36.34 -2.72
N ARG A 215 8.43 35.35 -3.28
CA ARG A 215 8.00 34.57 -4.43
C ARG A 215 7.73 33.11 -4.05
N SER A 216 7.26 32.34 -5.00
CA SER A 216 7.03 30.90 -4.84
C SER A 216 7.49 30.10 -6.06
N GLU A 217 7.35 28.79 -5.98
CA GLU A 217 7.62 27.89 -7.12
C GLU A 217 6.76 28.20 -8.34
N GLU A 218 5.65 28.95 -8.19
CA GLU A 218 4.80 29.37 -9.34
C GLU A 218 5.53 30.38 -10.25
N ASN A 219 6.41 31.20 -9.67
CA ASN A 219 7.10 32.29 -10.39
C ASN A 219 8.51 32.55 -9.89
N PRO A 220 9.44 31.57 -10.02
CA PRO A 220 10.80 31.74 -9.54
C PRO A 220 11.52 32.87 -10.29
N GLN A 221 12.26 33.69 -9.52
CA GLN A 221 12.97 34.88 -10.04
C GLN A 221 13.95 34.50 -11.15
N ASN A 222 14.75 33.45 -10.96
CA ASN A 222 15.78 33.07 -11.92
C ASN A 222 15.22 32.46 -13.21
N VAL A 223 14.04 31.84 -13.14
CA VAL A 223 13.29 31.43 -14.34
C VAL A 223 12.79 32.64 -15.12
N GLU A 224 12.21 33.64 -14.43
CA GLU A 224 11.80 34.89 -15.09
C GLU A 224 12.99 35.61 -15.73
N ASN A 225 14.11 35.71 -15.03
CA ASN A 225 15.34 36.31 -15.52
C ASN A 225 16.00 35.48 -16.65
N GLY A 226 15.60 34.21 -16.81
CA GLY A 226 16.17 33.27 -17.78
C GLY A 226 17.59 32.83 -17.45
N LYS A 227 18.04 32.96 -16.20
CA LYS A 227 19.43 32.68 -15.81
C LYS A 227 19.57 32.31 -14.34
N CYS A 228 20.19 31.15 -14.06
CA CYS A 228 20.71 30.80 -12.75
C CYS A 228 21.95 31.63 -12.36
N THR A 229 22.19 31.76 -11.08
CA THR A 229 23.29 32.59 -10.51
C THR A 229 24.54 31.80 -10.15
N ASN A 230 24.53 30.48 -10.28
CA ASN A 230 25.54 29.53 -9.81
C ASN A 230 25.69 29.58 -8.28
N SER A 231 24.60 29.75 -7.56
CA SER A 231 24.55 29.79 -6.11
C SER A 231 24.93 28.44 -5.50
N THR A 232 25.65 28.50 -4.37
CA THR A 232 25.92 27.37 -3.49
C THR A 232 25.34 27.66 -2.13
N LEU A 233 24.97 26.61 -1.37
CA LEU A 233 24.39 26.77 -0.05
C LEU A 233 25.35 26.28 1.03
N TYR A 234 25.59 27.12 2.02
CA TYR A 234 26.25 26.79 3.28
C TYR A 234 25.42 27.33 4.45
N GLY A 235 24.33 26.62 4.73
CA GLY A 235 23.30 27.04 5.69
C GLY A 235 22.17 27.83 5.03
N GLY A 236 20.93 27.37 5.10
CA GLY A 236 19.76 27.96 4.48
C GLY A 236 18.79 26.92 3.95
N ASP A 237 17.97 27.32 2.99
CA ASP A 237 17.00 26.45 2.34
C ASP A 237 17.57 25.89 1.03
N PRO A 238 17.81 24.55 0.95
CA PRO A 238 18.45 23.96 -0.22
C PRO A 238 17.45 23.73 -1.36
N CYS A 239 17.93 23.91 -2.57
CA CYS A 239 17.26 23.41 -3.78
C CYS A 239 18.28 22.85 -4.76
N PHE A 240 17.79 22.20 -5.79
CA PHE A 240 18.55 21.95 -7.01
C PHE A 240 17.81 22.55 -8.20
N ALA A 241 18.49 23.37 -8.93
CA ALA A 241 18.08 23.87 -10.23
C ALA A 241 19.25 23.77 -11.22
N LEU A 242 18.99 23.28 -12.42
CA LEU A 242 19.95 23.30 -13.53
C LEU A 242 19.38 24.19 -14.66
N GLN A 243 20.26 24.94 -15.31
CA GLN A 243 19.92 25.68 -16.53
C GLN A 243 20.44 24.93 -17.74
N ILE A 244 19.58 24.63 -18.70
CA ILE A 244 19.90 23.91 -19.93
C ILE A 244 19.37 24.73 -21.11
N ASP A 245 20.27 25.30 -21.91
CA ASP A 245 19.91 26.09 -23.06
C ASP A 245 19.87 25.21 -24.32
N LEU A 246 18.76 25.19 -25.01
CA LEU A 246 18.52 24.34 -26.18
C LEU A 246 18.21 25.15 -27.43
N ASP A 247 18.93 24.90 -28.49
CA ASP A 247 18.60 25.33 -29.85
C ASP A 247 17.78 24.23 -30.54
N LEU A 248 16.51 24.50 -30.82
CA LEU A 248 15.60 23.57 -31.47
C LEU A 248 15.44 23.91 -32.94
N LYS A 249 15.57 22.92 -33.81
CA LYS A 249 15.26 23.00 -35.21
C LYS A 249 13.90 22.39 -35.53
N VAL A 250 13.19 22.91 -36.52
CA VAL A 250 11.89 22.39 -36.90
C VAL A 250 11.95 20.90 -37.19
N GLY A 251 11.10 20.15 -36.49
CA GLY A 251 11.00 18.69 -36.62
C GLY A 251 12.10 17.88 -35.96
N GLU A 252 13.15 18.51 -35.39
CA GLU A 252 14.16 17.83 -34.57
C GLU A 252 13.61 17.56 -33.19
N ALA A 253 13.83 16.34 -32.67
CA ALA A 253 13.58 16.01 -31.28
C ALA A 253 14.88 16.10 -30.46
N LYS A 254 14.85 16.85 -29.36
CA LYS A 254 15.91 16.84 -28.33
C LYS A 254 15.48 15.99 -27.17
N GLU A 255 16.44 15.28 -26.62
CA GLU A 255 16.23 14.47 -25.42
C GLU A 255 17.17 14.97 -24.31
N VAL A 256 16.63 15.07 -23.09
CA VAL A 256 17.33 15.47 -21.88
C VAL A 256 16.96 14.52 -20.78
N ASN A 257 17.94 13.86 -20.20
CA ASN A 257 17.74 12.97 -19.07
C ASN A 257 18.26 13.62 -17.78
N ILE A 258 17.44 13.62 -16.73
CA ILE A 258 17.72 14.20 -15.44
C ILE A 258 17.68 13.10 -14.42
N PHE A 259 18.62 13.12 -13.47
CA PHE A 259 18.81 12.11 -12.44
C PHE A 259 18.80 12.76 -11.07
N LEU A 260 17.81 12.43 -10.23
CA LEU A 260 17.76 12.77 -8.81
C LEU A 260 17.99 11.49 -8.02
N GLY A 261 19.14 11.35 -7.40
CA GLY A 261 19.49 10.09 -6.74
C GLY A 261 20.27 10.26 -5.45
N THR A 262 20.65 9.11 -4.88
CA THR A 262 21.41 9.04 -3.63
C THR A 262 22.59 8.09 -3.73
N ALA A 263 23.70 8.45 -3.05
CA ALA A 263 24.86 7.58 -2.88
C ALA A 263 25.58 7.92 -1.57
N MET A 264 26.39 6.99 -1.04
CA MET A 264 26.98 7.15 0.30
C MET A 264 28.23 8.03 0.32
N THR A 265 28.92 8.23 -0.82
CA THR A 265 30.13 9.01 -0.94
C THR A 265 30.15 9.79 -2.25
N GLU A 266 31.00 10.84 -2.32
CA GLU A 266 31.15 11.61 -3.57
C GLU A 266 31.66 10.75 -4.73
N ASP A 267 32.55 9.80 -4.49
CA ASP A 267 33.02 8.89 -5.54
C ASP A 267 31.89 7.93 -6.01
N ALA A 268 31.05 7.47 -5.10
CA ALA A 268 29.87 6.71 -5.46
C ALA A 268 28.83 7.56 -6.23
N VAL A 269 28.69 8.85 -5.90
CA VAL A 269 27.88 9.80 -6.69
C VAL A 269 28.42 9.89 -8.12
N LYS A 270 29.72 10.14 -8.29
CA LYS A 270 30.36 10.21 -9.62
C LYS A 270 30.17 8.93 -10.41
N ALA A 271 30.36 7.77 -9.77
CA ALA A 271 30.15 6.46 -10.41
C ALA A 271 28.70 6.25 -10.85
N SER A 272 27.73 6.59 -9.98
CA SER A 272 26.29 6.50 -10.30
C SER A 272 25.90 7.39 -11.47
N VAL A 273 26.34 8.67 -11.46
CA VAL A 273 26.04 9.60 -12.56
C VAL A 273 26.73 9.16 -13.86
N HIS A 274 27.97 8.68 -13.79
CA HIS A 274 28.66 8.14 -14.96
C HIS A 274 27.87 6.98 -15.58
N HIS A 275 27.41 6.04 -14.76
CA HIS A 275 26.56 4.93 -15.22
C HIS A 275 25.25 5.42 -15.83
N CYS A 276 24.56 6.36 -15.21
CA CYS A 276 23.32 6.93 -15.73
C CYS A 276 23.51 7.64 -17.10
N ARG A 277 24.72 8.13 -17.38
CA ARG A 277 25.09 8.80 -18.66
C ARG A 277 25.55 7.83 -19.74
N GLU A 278 25.63 6.52 -19.46
CA GLU A 278 25.99 5.54 -20.48
C GLU A 278 24.97 5.55 -21.62
N LYS A 279 25.44 5.32 -22.83
CA LYS A 279 24.58 5.30 -24.02
C LYS A 279 23.44 4.31 -23.89
N ASN A 280 22.22 4.73 -24.16
CA ASN A 280 20.98 3.95 -24.09
C ASN A 280 20.63 3.47 -22.65
N PHE A 281 21.29 3.98 -21.61
CA PHE A 281 21.00 3.58 -20.23
C PHE A 281 19.53 3.81 -19.88
N VAL A 282 18.99 4.99 -20.14
CA VAL A 282 17.61 5.36 -19.77
C VAL A 282 16.58 4.50 -20.51
N ASP A 283 16.75 4.31 -21.81
CA ASP A 283 15.86 3.45 -22.61
C ASP A 283 15.91 1.98 -22.13
N ASN A 284 17.11 1.47 -21.83
CA ASN A 284 17.28 0.11 -21.32
C ASN A 284 16.69 -0.07 -19.92
N SER A 285 16.87 0.91 -19.02
CA SER A 285 16.32 0.89 -17.68
C SER A 285 14.79 0.95 -17.71
N TYR A 286 14.21 1.81 -18.54
CA TYR A 286 12.75 1.89 -18.74
C TYR A 286 12.18 0.58 -19.31
N LYS A 287 12.85 0.02 -20.32
CA LYS A 287 12.45 -1.25 -20.93
C LYS A 287 12.45 -2.40 -19.91
N LYS A 288 13.52 -2.52 -19.10
CA LYS A 288 13.61 -3.53 -18.03
C LYS A 288 12.50 -3.36 -17.01
N LEU A 289 12.19 -2.12 -16.61
CA LEU A 289 11.07 -1.85 -15.71
C LEU A 289 9.74 -2.37 -16.29
N CYS A 290 9.45 -2.08 -17.56
CA CYS A 290 8.24 -2.58 -18.22
C CYS A 290 8.21 -4.13 -18.29
N GLU A 291 9.32 -4.75 -18.69
CA GLU A 291 9.45 -6.22 -18.78
C GLU A 291 9.27 -6.87 -17.40
N SER A 292 9.78 -6.28 -16.33
CA SER A 292 9.61 -6.80 -14.95
C SER A 292 8.15 -6.79 -14.50
N TRP A 293 7.39 -5.75 -14.86
CA TRP A 293 5.94 -5.70 -14.60
C TRP A 293 5.16 -6.66 -15.48
N ASP A 294 5.60 -6.88 -16.72
CA ASP A 294 5.01 -7.88 -17.62
C ASP A 294 5.16 -9.29 -17.04
N ASP A 295 6.34 -9.64 -16.58
CA ASP A 295 6.58 -10.95 -15.93
C ASP A 295 5.74 -11.05 -14.64
N TYR A 296 5.77 -10.02 -13.78
CA TYR A 296 5.03 -10.01 -12.53
C TYR A 296 3.54 -10.26 -12.76
N LEU A 297 2.89 -9.45 -13.59
CA LEU A 297 1.45 -9.57 -13.85
C LEU A 297 1.08 -10.87 -14.57
N SER A 298 1.99 -11.46 -15.36
CA SER A 298 1.74 -12.70 -16.10
C SER A 298 1.49 -13.94 -15.22
N LYS A 299 1.85 -13.85 -13.91
CA LYS A 299 1.72 -14.99 -12.98
C LYS A 299 0.25 -15.36 -12.71
N PHE A 300 -0.65 -14.35 -12.78
CA PHE A 300 -2.08 -14.57 -12.67
C PHE A 300 -2.82 -13.61 -13.60
N GLN A 301 -3.61 -14.13 -14.52
CA GLN A 301 -4.44 -13.36 -15.44
C GLN A 301 -5.81 -14.00 -15.59
N CYS A 302 -6.84 -13.22 -15.83
CA CYS A 302 -8.17 -13.73 -16.14
C CYS A 302 -8.81 -13.01 -17.33
N GLU A 303 -9.75 -13.69 -17.97
CA GLU A 303 -10.66 -13.13 -18.96
C GLU A 303 -12.09 -13.31 -18.44
N LEU A 304 -12.77 -12.20 -18.19
CA LEU A 304 -14.12 -12.15 -17.63
C LEU A 304 -15.05 -11.29 -18.50
N PRO A 305 -16.36 -11.57 -18.47
CA PRO A 305 -17.37 -10.69 -19.10
C PRO A 305 -17.34 -9.27 -18.54
N ASP A 306 -17.27 -9.11 -17.21
CA ASP A 306 -17.11 -7.80 -16.55
C ASP A 306 -15.68 -7.29 -16.67
N LYS A 307 -15.51 -6.21 -17.45
CA LYS A 307 -14.19 -5.64 -17.78
C LYS A 307 -13.60 -4.82 -16.64
N ASP A 308 -14.41 -4.22 -15.77
CA ASP A 308 -13.92 -3.49 -14.60
C ASP A 308 -13.31 -4.48 -13.59
N THR A 309 -14.00 -5.58 -13.31
CA THR A 309 -13.47 -6.68 -12.50
C THR A 309 -12.20 -7.28 -13.11
N GLN A 310 -12.21 -7.56 -14.42
CA GLN A 310 -11.01 -8.10 -15.13
C GLN A 310 -9.82 -7.16 -15.01
N LEU A 311 -10.01 -5.86 -15.21
CA LEU A 311 -8.96 -4.84 -15.14
C LEU A 311 -8.35 -4.77 -13.74
N MET A 312 -9.19 -4.81 -12.71
CA MET A 312 -8.72 -4.81 -11.32
C MET A 312 -7.91 -6.06 -11.00
N ILE A 313 -8.37 -7.26 -11.38
CA ILE A 313 -7.66 -8.52 -11.10
C ILE A 313 -6.31 -8.58 -11.83
N ASN A 314 -6.30 -8.16 -13.09
CA ASN A 314 -5.14 -8.35 -13.96
C ASN A 314 -4.05 -7.30 -13.78
N VAL A 315 -4.41 -6.09 -13.32
CA VAL A 315 -3.51 -4.93 -13.36
C VAL A 315 -3.46 -4.18 -12.03
N TRP A 316 -4.53 -3.47 -11.67
CA TRP A 316 -4.44 -2.45 -10.62
C TRP A 316 -4.41 -3.03 -9.21
N ASN A 317 -5.12 -4.12 -8.94
CA ASN A 317 -5.08 -4.75 -7.61
C ASN A 317 -3.72 -5.42 -7.32
N PRO A 318 -3.13 -6.25 -8.21
CA PRO A 318 -1.79 -6.77 -7.97
C PRO A 318 -0.72 -5.66 -7.91
N TYR A 319 -0.86 -4.57 -8.70
CA TYR A 319 0.03 -3.42 -8.61
C TYR A 319 -0.08 -2.73 -7.25
N GLN A 320 -1.29 -2.41 -6.79
CA GLN A 320 -1.52 -1.83 -5.47
C GLN A 320 -1.04 -2.76 -4.35
N SER A 321 -1.26 -4.07 -4.45
CA SER A 321 -0.82 -5.04 -3.45
C SER A 321 0.69 -5.10 -3.33
N GLU A 322 1.42 -5.03 -4.45
CA GLU A 322 2.88 -4.98 -4.46
C GLU A 322 3.39 -3.67 -3.83
N ARG A 323 2.82 -2.53 -4.19
CA ARG A 323 3.17 -1.25 -3.55
C ARG A 323 2.87 -1.27 -2.05
N ASN A 324 1.74 -1.82 -1.65
CA ASN A 324 1.35 -1.99 -0.25
C ASN A 324 2.36 -2.87 0.52
N PHE A 325 2.73 -4.00 -0.04
CA PHE A 325 3.77 -4.88 0.50
C PHE A 325 5.11 -4.15 0.63
N GLN A 326 5.50 -3.36 -0.36
CA GLN A 326 6.78 -2.63 -0.35
C GLN A 326 6.80 -1.53 0.71
N PHE A 327 5.77 -0.71 0.77
CA PHE A 327 5.71 0.46 1.65
C PHE A 327 5.22 0.15 3.06
N SER A 328 4.49 -0.95 3.28
CA SER A 328 4.01 -1.42 4.61
C SER A 328 3.35 -0.31 5.45
N ARG A 329 2.55 0.59 4.89
CA ARG A 329 1.97 1.80 5.52
C ARG A 329 3.02 2.80 6.02
N ASN A 330 4.28 2.63 5.64
CA ASN A 330 5.35 3.48 6.14
C ASN A 330 5.21 4.93 5.71
N ILE A 331 4.75 5.17 4.47
CA ILE A 331 4.41 6.49 3.97
C ILE A 331 3.17 6.41 3.10
N SER A 332 2.25 7.36 3.28
CA SER A 332 1.21 7.61 2.29
C SER A 332 0.96 9.11 2.20
N TYR A 333 0.49 9.57 1.05
CA TYR A 333 0.15 10.98 0.87
C TYR A 333 -1.02 11.41 1.75
N TYR A 334 -1.93 10.51 2.09
CA TYR A 334 -3.16 10.81 2.81
C TYR A 334 -3.29 10.15 4.19
N ALA A 335 -2.61 9.03 4.43
CA ALA A 335 -2.92 8.20 5.58
C ALA A 335 -1.98 8.40 6.76
N THR A 336 -0.78 7.88 6.63
CA THR A 336 0.10 7.66 7.80
C THR A 336 1.25 8.65 7.89
N GLY A 337 1.36 9.54 6.89
CA GLY A 337 2.50 10.45 6.83
C GLY A 337 3.82 9.69 6.77
N THR A 338 4.87 10.26 7.37
CA THR A 338 6.25 9.73 7.27
C THR A 338 6.71 9.02 8.54
N PHE A 339 5.85 8.82 9.54
CA PHE A 339 6.27 8.45 10.90
C PHE A 339 5.84 7.06 11.33
N ARG A 340 5.43 6.18 10.42
CA ARG A 340 5.01 4.83 10.76
C ARG A 340 6.02 3.80 10.29
N GLY A 341 6.31 2.79 11.13
CA GLY A 341 7.13 1.64 10.79
C GLY A 341 6.34 0.51 10.09
N VAL A 342 6.99 -0.62 9.97
CA VAL A 342 6.44 -1.87 9.42
C VAL A 342 5.54 -2.52 10.47
N GLY A 343 4.23 -2.48 10.28
CA GLY A 343 3.25 -3.13 11.16
C GLY A 343 3.29 -4.64 10.99
N VAL A 344 3.39 -5.39 12.09
CA VAL A 344 3.48 -6.86 12.04
C VAL A 344 2.22 -7.46 11.42
N ARG A 345 1.03 -7.16 11.96
CA ARG A 345 -0.22 -7.70 11.44
C ARG A 345 -0.56 -7.20 10.03
N ASP A 346 -0.29 -5.92 9.75
CA ASP A 346 -0.58 -5.33 8.44
C ASP A 346 0.25 -5.97 7.36
N THR A 347 1.56 -6.09 7.62
CA THR A 347 2.51 -6.66 6.65
C THR A 347 2.31 -8.15 6.45
N ALA A 348 2.00 -8.91 7.52
CA ALA A 348 1.68 -10.34 7.40
C ALA A 348 0.50 -10.57 6.45
N GLN A 349 -0.53 -9.72 6.50
CA GLN A 349 -1.67 -9.79 5.59
C GLN A 349 -1.32 -9.35 4.16
N ASP A 350 -0.47 -8.33 3.99
CA ASP A 350 -0.03 -7.91 2.66
C ASP A 350 0.82 -8.98 1.95
N ILE A 351 1.62 -9.74 2.71
CA ILE A 351 2.38 -10.87 2.20
C ILE A 351 1.48 -11.89 1.50
N LEU A 352 0.28 -12.14 2.01
CA LEU A 352 -0.65 -13.13 1.43
C LEU A 352 -0.94 -12.89 -0.06
N ALA A 353 -1.07 -11.62 -0.47
CA ALA A 353 -1.28 -11.29 -1.89
C ALA A 353 -0.01 -11.40 -2.72
N MET A 354 1.18 -11.37 -2.10
CA MET A 354 2.48 -11.47 -2.78
C MET A 354 2.91 -12.91 -3.05
N ILE A 355 2.43 -13.86 -2.27
CA ILE A 355 2.81 -15.27 -2.36
C ILE A 355 2.75 -15.80 -3.80
N PRO A 356 1.66 -15.60 -4.58
CA PRO A 356 1.56 -16.10 -5.95
C PRO A 356 2.53 -15.45 -6.93
N PHE A 357 3.06 -14.27 -6.62
CA PHE A 357 3.90 -13.48 -7.52
C PHE A 357 5.39 -13.64 -7.23
N ASN A 358 5.78 -13.65 -5.95
CA ASN A 358 7.18 -13.75 -5.55
C ASN A 358 7.34 -14.36 -4.15
N LEU A 359 7.37 -15.70 -4.11
CA LEU A 359 7.45 -16.46 -2.87
C LEU A 359 8.71 -16.16 -2.05
N ARG A 360 9.87 -15.91 -2.69
CA ARG A 360 11.12 -15.57 -2.00
C ARG A 360 10.99 -14.24 -1.25
N ARG A 361 10.45 -13.20 -1.89
CA ARG A 361 10.22 -11.90 -1.22
C ARG A 361 9.20 -12.02 -0.08
N ALA A 362 8.16 -12.86 -0.27
CA ALA A 362 7.17 -13.16 0.76
C ALA A 362 7.83 -13.80 2.00
N LYS A 363 8.66 -14.82 1.83
CA LYS A 363 9.42 -15.49 2.91
C LYS A 363 10.36 -14.50 3.62
N ASN A 364 11.18 -13.76 2.88
CA ASN A 364 12.11 -12.79 3.47
C ASN A 364 11.39 -11.73 4.32
N LYS A 365 10.21 -11.28 3.88
CA LYS A 365 9.42 -10.31 4.64
C LYS A 365 8.79 -10.94 5.89
N LEU A 366 8.34 -12.19 5.79
CA LEU A 366 7.81 -12.92 6.96
C LEU A 366 8.93 -13.22 7.98
N ASN A 367 10.15 -13.54 7.53
CA ASN A 367 11.30 -13.70 8.41
C ASN A 367 11.58 -12.42 9.22
N LEU A 368 11.52 -11.25 8.58
CA LEU A 368 11.60 -9.95 9.29
C LEU A 368 10.50 -9.82 10.36
N LEU A 369 9.29 -10.30 10.11
CA LEU A 369 8.22 -10.22 11.10
C LEU A 369 8.43 -11.22 12.26
N PHE A 370 8.98 -12.41 12.00
CA PHE A 370 9.34 -13.36 13.06
C PHE A 370 10.41 -12.82 13.99
N THR A 371 11.38 -12.00 13.50
CA THR A 371 12.35 -11.34 14.39
C THR A 371 11.70 -10.36 15.38
N GLN A 372 10.42 -10.03 15.19
CA GLN A 372 9.66 -9.19 16.12
C GLN A 372 8.86 -9.99 17.14
N GLN A 373 8.93 -11.31 17.10
CA GLN A 373 8.29 -12.19 18.07
C GLN A 373 9.19 -12.43 19.28
N TYR A 374 8.59 -12.48 20.47
CA TYR A 374 9.24 -12.82 21.73
C TYR A 374 9.16 -14.33 21.99
N ARG A 375 10.04 -14.84 22.87
CA ARG A 375 10.08 -16.26 23.25
C ARG A 375 8.79 -16.78 23.90
N ASP A 376 7.98 -15.91 24.49
CA ASP A 376 6.65 -16.27 24.98
C ASP A 376 5.56 -16.33 23.91
N GLY A 377 5.86 -15.86 22.68
CA GLY A 377 5.01 -15.95 21.50
C GLY A 377 4.31 -14.66 21.08
N HIS A 378 4.29 -13.60 21.92
CA HIS A 378 3.73 -12.31 21.48
C HIS A 378 4.65 -11.57 20.49
N CYS A 379 4.13 -10.55 19.83
CA CYS A 379 4.89 -9.76 18.86
C CYS A 379 4.83 -8.27 19.18
N ASN A 380 5.88 -7.53 18.79
CA ASN A 380 5.82 -6.08 18.70
C ASN A 380 4.66 -5.66 17.79
N HIS A 381 4.14 -4.47 17.99
CA HIS A 381 3.05 -3.95 17.15
C HIS A 381 3.56 -3.54 15.76
N TYR A 382 4.65 -2.77 15.74
CA TYR A 382 5.39 -2.48 14.52
C TYR A 382 6.86 -2.22 14.84
N CYS A 383 7.71 -2.45 13.85
CA CYS A 383 9.15 -2.25 13.91
C CYS A 383 9.61 -1.21 12.88
N PHE A 384 10.81 -0.71 13.11
CA PHE A 384 11.55 0.05 12.13
C PHE A 384 12.71 -0.83 11.67
N PRO A 385 12.80 -1.21 10.39
CA PRO A 385 13.91 -2.03 9.88
C PRO A 385 15.19 -1.19 9.71
N LEU A 386 15.54 -0.47 10.77
CA LEU A 386 16.66 0.46 10.87
C LEU A 386 17.39 0.17 12.18
N GLU A 387 18.70 0.01 12.09
CA GLU A 387 19.53 -0.26 13.26
C GLU A 387 19.47 0.88 14.28
N GLY A 388 19.29 0.54 15.56
CA GLY A 388 19.15 1.50 16.65
C GLY A 388 17.76 2.10 16.86
N TRP A 389 16.75 1.67 16.11
CA TRP A 389 15.36 2.09 16.30
C TRP A 389 14.55 1.07 17.08
N GLU A 390 14.00 1.50 18.22
CA GLU A 390 13.16 0.64 19.06
C GLU A 390 11.79 0.41 18.42
N PRO A 391 11.29 -0.83 18.45
CA PRO A 391 9.94 -1.13 17.98
C PRO A 391 8.88 -0.59 18.95
N VAL A 392 7.64 -0.52 18.52
CA VAL A 392 6.51 -0.23 19.38
C VAL A 392 6.02 -1.52 20.05
N LYS A 393 6.30 -1.63 21.34
CA LYS A 393 6.08 -2.79 22.20
C LYS A 393 4.64 -2.89 22.73
N ARG A 394 3.65 -2.58 21.88
CA ARG A 394 2.24 -2.66 22.24
C ARG A 394 1.70 -4.04 21.88
N ILE A 395 1.25 -4.81 22.86
CA ILE A 395 0.80 -6.19 22.64
C ILE A 395 -0.66 -6.22 22.20
N HIS A 396 -0.90 -6.65 20.96
CA HIS A 396 -2.23 -6.90 20.41
C HIS A 396 -2.56 -8.38 20.43
N SER A 397 -3.83 -8.71 20.58
CA SER A 397 -4.27 -10.11 20.70
C SER A 397 -4.17 -10.91 19.40
N ASP A 398 -4.04 -10.24 18.25
CA ASP A 398 -4.10 -10.86 16.92
C ASP A 398 -2.77 -10.90 16.16
N ASN A 399 -1.76 -10.08 16.52
CA ASN A 399 -0.52 -9.92 15.75
C ASN A 399 0.17 -11.25 15.43
N HIS A 400 0.39 -12.07 16.44
CA HIS A 400 1.10 -13.36 16.35
C HIS A 400 0.35 -14.41 15.55
N LEU A 401 -0.98 -14.35 15.51
CA LEU A 401 -1.82 -15.28 14.75
C LEU A 401 -1.71 -15.07 13.24
N TRP A 402 -1.50 -13.82 12.80
CA TRP A 402 -1.27 -13.51 11.39
C TRP A 402 0.02 -14.13 10.85
N LEU A 403 1.06 -14.27 11.68
CA LEU A 403 2.30 -14.93 11.28
C LEU A 403 2.06 -16.39 10.91
N VAL A 404 1.26 -17.10 11.71
CA VAL A 404 0.90 -18.51 11.46
C VAL A 404 0.11 -18.65 10.17
N MET A 405 -0.90 -17.77 9.96
CA MET A 405 -1.71 -17.78 8.74
C MET A 405 -0.84 -17.57 7.49
N THR A 406 0.06 -16.60 7.55
CA THR A 406 0.94 -16.29 6.43
C THR A 406 1.92 -17.42 6.15
N CYS A 407 2.53 -18.00 7.19
CA CYS A 407 3.40 -19.15 7.09
C CYS A 407 2.69 -20.36 6.44
N TYR A 408 1.46 -20.67 6.87
CA TYR A 408 0.65 -21.73 6.27
C TYR A 408 0.46 -21.53 4.76
N HIS A 409 0.08 -20.34 4.31
CA HIS A 409 -0.12 -20.07 2.88
C HIS A 409 1.17 -20.14 2.07
N ILE A 410 2.32 -19.75 2.63
CA ILE A 410 3.62 -19.92 2.00
C ILE A 410 3.90 -21.41 1.77
N ILE A 411 3.69 -22.25 2.77
CA ILE A 411 3.91 -23.70 2.67
C ILE A 411 2.98 -24.34 1.65
N MET A 412 1.70 -23.96 1.65
CA MET A 412 0.74 -24.46 0.66
C MET A 412 1.12 -24.06 -0.78
N GLU A 413 1.68 -22.88 -0.99
CA GLU A 413 2.15 -22.44 -2.31
C GLU A 413 3.44 -23.15 -2.71
N GLU A 414 4.39 -23.33 -1.77
CA GLU A 414 5.69 -23.95 -2.04
C GLU A 414 5.60 -25.47 -2.21
N GLY A 415 4.81 -26.15 -1.39
CA GLY A 415 4.64 -27.60 -1.39
C GLY A 415 5.80 -28.35 -0.75
N THR A 416 6.59 -27.70 0.12
CA THR A 416 7.61 -28.31 0.96
C THR A 416 7.52 -27.80 2.40
N LEU A 417 8.06 -28.57 3.35
CA LEU A 417 8.12 -28.19 4.76
C LEU A 417 9.44 -27.49 5.13
N ASP A 418 10.36 -27.31 4.19
CA ASP A 418 11.72 -26.82 4.44
C ASP A 418 11.71 -25.46 5.16
N TYR A 419 10.76 -24.61 4.83
CA TYR A 419 10.61 -23.31 5.49
C TYR A 419 10.35 -23.41 7.00
N LEU A 420 9.70 -24.49 7.46
CA LEU A 420 9.44 -24.71 8.89
C LEU A 420 10.72 -25.00 9.69
N ASP A 421 11.78 -25.43 9.04
CA ASP A 421 13.04 -25.76 9.67
C ASP A 421 14.06 -24.60 9.60
N GLU A 422 13.74 -23.48 8.89
CA GLU A 422 14.54 -22.27 8.93
C GLU A 422 14.61 -21.72 10.36
N VAL A 423 15.82 -21.30 10.80
CA VAL A 423 16.08 -20.78 12.14
C VAL A 423 16.07 -19.27 12.13
N ILE A 424 15.27 -18.65 13.01
CA ILE A 424 15.10 -17.21 13.13
C ILE A 424 15.27 -16.79 14.58
N ASP A 425 15.83 -15.60 14.79
CA ASP A 425 16.04 -15.04 16.13
C ASP A 425 14.73 -14.49 16.70
N PHE A 426 14.53 -14.67 18.02
CA PHE A 426 13.49 -13.94 18.76
C PHE A 426 13.97 -12.52 19.09
N TYR A 427 13.02 -11.60 19.21
CA TYR A 427 13.31 -10.21 19.57
C TYR A 427 14.05 -10.08 20.92
N ASP A 428 13.71 -10.90 21.91
CA ASP A 428 14.29 -10.92 23.26
C ASP A 428 15.45 -11.91 23.43
N GLY A 429 16.06 -12.33 22.32
CA GLY A 429 17.24 -13.19 22.26
C GLY A 429 16.94 -14.67 22.19
N GLY A 430 17.93 -15.41 21.70
CA GLY A 430 17.77 -16.82 21.33
C GLY A 430 17.13 -16.99 19.96
N SER A 431 17.22 -18.20 19.42
CA SER A 431 16.74 -18.55 18.08
C SER A 431 15.92 -19.83 18.13
N ALA A 432 14.99 -19.99 17.21
CA ALA A 432 14.21 -21.21 17.07
C ALA A 432 13.82 -21.42 15.59
N THR A 433 13.36 -22.62 15.26
CA THR A 433 12.80 -22.88 13.93
C THR A 433 11.48 -22.11 13.73
N VAL A 434 11.13 -21.83 12.47
CA VAL A 434 9.81 -21.26 12.14
C VAL A 434 8.68 -22.11 12.73
N TRP A 435 8.84 -23.43 12.76
CA TRP A 435 7.88 -24.33 13.40
C TRP A 435 7.71 -24.03 14.90
N GLU A 436 8.80 -23.80 15.62
CA GLU A 436 8.72 -23.39 17.04
C GLU A 436 8.10 -22.00 17.20
N HIS A 437 8.44 -21.04 16.33
CA HIS A 437 7.82 -19.71 16.35
C HIS A 437 6.29 -19.77 16.21
N ILE A 438 5.75 -20.55 15.28
CA ILE A 438 4.29 -20.67 15.12
C ILE A 438 3.63 -21.43 16.28
N LYS A 439 4.32 -22.43 16.88
CA LYS A 439 3.82 -23.09 18.11
C LYS A 439 3.76 -22.10 19.29
N LYS A 440 4.77 -21.24 19.44
CA LYS A 440 4.77 -20.16 20.45
C LYS A 440 3.61 -19.20 20.30
N SER A 441 3.17 -18.90 19.06
CA SER A 441 1.97 -18.10 18.83
C SER A 441 0.70 -18.76 19.42
N ILE A 442 0.58 -20.09 19.29
CA ILE A 442 -0.53 -20.84 19.86
C ILE A 442 -0.45 -20.83 21.40
N ASP A 443 0.75 -21.10 21.96
CA ASP A 443 0.97 -21.12 23.39
C ASP A 443 0.62 -19.75 24.02
N PHE A 444 1.03 -18.64 23.38
CA PHE A 444 0.70 -17.30 23.85
C PHE A 444 -0.82 -17.06 23.91
N CYS A 445 -1.54 -17.44 22.85
CA CYS A 445 -3.00 -17.31 22.83
C CYS A 445 -3.66 -18.13 23.94
N MET A 446 -3.23 -19.38 24.15
CA MET A 446 -3.73 -20.27 25.21
C MET A 446 -3.43 -19.76 26.63
N ASN A 447 -2.28 -19.14 26.83
CA ASN A 447 -1.88 -18.56 28.12
C ASN A 447 -2.56 -17.22 28.42
N ASN A 448 -3.27 -16.65 27.46
CA ASN A 448 -3.96 -15.36 27.56
C ASN A 448 -5.46 -15.49 27.24
N LEU A 449 -6.09 -16.54 27.75
CA LEU A 449 -7.56 -16.68 27.74
C LEU A 449 -8.15 -15.99 28.98
N GLY A 450 -9.28 -15.30 28.76
CA GLY A 450 -10.03 -14.66 29.83
C GLY A 450 -10.96 -15.65 30.57
N GLU A 451 -11.75 -15.12 31.53
CA GLU A 451 -12.65 -15.91 32.39
C GLU A 451 -13.74 -16.65 31.59
N ASN A 452 -14.17 -16.07 30.43
CA ASN A 452 -15.15 -16.72 29.56
C ASN A 452 -14.50 -17.71 28.60
N GLY A 453 -13.17 -17.79 28.54
CA GLY A 453 -12.41 -18.73 27.74
C GLY A 453 -12.06 -18.22 26.35
N PHE A 454 -12.33 -16.95 26.02
CA PHE A 454 -11.87 -16.32 24.79
C PHE A 454 -10.52 -15.61 24.98
N PRO A 455 -9.75 -15.37 23.90
CA PRO A 455 -8.54 -14.59 24.00
C PRO A 455 -8.78 -13.20 24.60
N LEU A 456 -7.93 -12.77 25.52
CA LEU A 456 -7.95 -11.41 26.06
C LEU A 456 -7.76 -10.40 24.92
N MET A 457 -8.46 -9.27 25.00
CA MET A 457 -8.32 -8.17 24.03
C MET A 457 -6.92 -7.54 24.07
N LEU A 458 -6.27 -7.56 25.24
CA LEU A 458 -4.97 -6.91 25.50
C LEU A 458 -5.03 -5.41 25.16
N ALA A 459 -4.03 -4.88 24.44
CA ALA A 459 -4.05 -3.47 24.06
C ALA A 459 -5.18 -3.16 23.06
N SER A 460 -5.51 -4.10 22.19
CA SER A 460 -6.61 -4.13 21.22
C SER A 460 -6.47 -5.42 20.41
N ASP A 461 -7.49 -5.76 19.64
CA ASP A 461 -7.35 -6.70 18.53
C ASP A 461 -7.19 -5.93 17.20
N TRP A 462 -7.59 -6.51 16.07
CA TRP A 462 -7.54 -5.88 14.75
C TRP A 462 -8.35 -4.56 14.66
N ASN A 463 -9.35 -4.39 15.52
CA ASN A 463 -10.10 -3.13 15.66
C ASN A 463 -9.40 -2.21 16.68
N ASP A 464 -8.55 -1.32 16.20
CA ASP A 464 -7.79 -0.40 17.06
C ASP A 464 -8.66 0.47 17.96
N MET A 465 -9.90 0.77 17.56
CA MET A 465 -10.84 1.54 18.38
C MET A 465 -11.23 0.84 19.68
N LEU A 466 -11.08 -0.49 19.78
CA LEU A 466 -11.43 -1.27 20.98
C LEU A 466 -10.35 -1.26 22.08
N TYR A 467 -9.41 -0.33 22.03
CA TYR A 467 -8.27 -0.23 22.96
C TYR A 467 -8.64 -0.01 24.44
N LYS A 468 -9.91 0.22 24.74
CA LYS A 468 -10.40 0.40 26.12
C LYS A 468 -11.13 -0.82 26.69
N VAL A 469 -11.33 -1.85 25.90
CA VAL A 469 -12.10 -3.04 26.27
C VAL A 469 -11.42 -3.86 27.36
N CYS A 470 -10.08 -3.91 27.37
CA CYS A 470 -9.28 -4.74 28.29
C CYS A 470 -8.22 -3.91 29.03
N ARG A 471 -8.63 -2.86 29.73
CA ARG A 471 -7.70 -2.02 30.52
C ARG A 471 -7.35 -2.60 31.87
N GLU A 472 -8.27 -3.39 32.44
CA GLU A 472 -8.08 -4.10 33.70
C GLU A 472 -7.57 -5.55 33.51
N GLY A 473 -7.32 -5.92 32.23
CA GLY A 473 -6.78 -7.24 31.89
C GLY A 473 -7.82 -8.37 31.85
N LYS A 474 -9.12 -8.07 31.75
CA LYS A 474 -10.22 -9.05 31.74
C LYS A 474 -10.99 -9.11 30.43
N GLY A 475 -11.00 -8.00 29.67
CA GLY A 475 -11.79 -7.89 28.44
C GLY A 475 -11.34 -8.89 27.37
N GLU A 476 -12.31 -9.54 26.71
CA GLU A 476 -12.10 -10.67 25.80
C GLU A 476 -12.57 -10.37 24.37
N SER A 477 -11.84 -10.85 23.38
CA SER A 477 -12.18 -10.71 21.95
C SER A 477 -12.78 -11.99 21.38
N ILE A 478 -14.05 -11.95 21.04
CA ILE A 478 -14.72 -13.06 20.34
C ILE A 478 -14.15 -13.20 18.92
N TRP A 479 -13.88 -12.07 18.27
CA TRP A 479 -13.31 -12.09 16.93
C TRP A 479 -11.91 -12.74 16.89
N THR A 480 -11.02 -12.41 17.84
CA THR A 480 -9.71 -13.09 17.96
C THR A 480 -9.88 -14.59 18.25
N GLY A 481 -10.90 -14.96 19.01
CA GLY A 481 -11.25 -16.38 19.21
C GLY A 481 -11.59 -17.11 17.91
N MET A 482 -12.31 -16.46 17.01
CA MET A 482 -12.62 -17.01 15.68
C MET A 482 -11.35 -17.05 14.77
N GLN A 483 -10.51 -16.02 14.80
CA GLN A 483 -9.22 -16.05 14.11
C GLN A 483 -8.34 -17.19 14.65
N PHE A 484 -8.26 -17.36 15.95
CA PHE A 484 -7.54 -18.44 16.59
C PHE A 484 -8.03 -19.82 16.12
N GLY A 485 -9.35 -20.00 15.99
CA GLY A 485 -9.91 -21.23 15.42
C GLY A 485 -9.45 -21.50 13.97
N THR A 486 -9.34 -20.48 13.15
CA THR A 486 -8.77 -20.62 11.81
C THR A 486 -7.32 -21.10 11.88
N VAL A 487 -6.52 -20.49 12.74
CA VAL A 487 -5.11 -20.83 12.95
C VAL A 487 -4.94 -22.24 13.52
N LEU A 488 -5.81 -22.68 14.44
CA LEU A 488 -5.77 -24.04 14.99
C LEU A 488 -5.98 -25.12 13.91
N ARG A 489 -6.85 -24.88 12.95
CA ARG A 489 -7.04 -25.79 11.82
C ARG A 489 -5.81 -25.81 10.90
N MET A 490 -5.20 -24.66 10.64
CA MET A 490 -3.99 -24.55 9.82
C MET A 490 -2.80 -25.26 10.46
N ILE A 491 -2.55 -25.05 11.75
CA ILE A 491 -1.44 -25.71 12.44
C ILE A 491 -1.68 -27.23 12.62
N ALA A 492 -2.94 -27.66 12.77
CA ALA A 492 -3.28 -29.08 12.79
C ALA A 492 -2.91 -29.77 11.48
N GLU A 493 -3.18 -29.14 10.33
CA GLU A 493 -2.79 -29.64 9.00
C GLU A 493 -1.26 -29.68 8.86
N LEU A 494 -0.54 -28.62 9.28
CA LEU A 494 0.92 -28.61 9.26
C LEU A 494 1.54 -29.68 10.19
N ALA A 495 0.96 -29.90 11.37
CA ALA A 495 1.39 -30.95 12.29
C ALA A 495 1.23 -32.36 11.68
N GLU A 496 0.10 -32.60 11.01
CA GLU A 496 -0.14 -33.85 10.29
C GLU A 496 0.92 -34.07 9.19
N LEU A 497 1.22 -33.04 8.40
CA LEU A 497 2.24 -33.10 7.35
C LEU A 497 3.66 -33.33 7.91
N LYS A 498 3.95 -32.82 9.11
CA LYS A 498 5.22 -33.10 9.83
C LYS A 498 5.22 -34.46 10.56
N GLY A 499 4.13 -35.20 10.59
CA GLY A 499 3.99 -36.44 11.34
C GLY A 499 3.87 -36.24 12.87
N GLU A 500 3.47 -35.03 13.30
CA GLU A 500 3.19 -34.70 14.70
C GLU A 500 1.68 -34.86 15.04
N ASP A 501 1.36 -34.90 16.33
CA ASP A 501 -0.02 -35.02 16.80
C ASP A 501 -0.82 -33.76 16.48
N LYS A 502 -1.77 -33.88 15.55
CA LYS A 502 -2.73 -32.83 15.21
C LYS A 502 -3.90 -32.72 16.17
N GLN A 503 -4.20 -33.81 16.93
CA GLN A 503 -5.44 -33.91 17.70
C GLN A 503 -5.49 -32.85 18.80
N LYS A 504 -4.37 -32.55 19.44
CA LYS A 504 -4.29 -31.48 20.45
C LYS A 504 -4.80 -30.12 19.95
N TYR A 505 -4.54 -29.77 18.69
CA TYR A 505 -5.01 -28.50 18.11
C TYR A 505 -6.49 -28.56 17.74
N LEU A 506 -6.96 -29.74 17.29
CA LEU A 506 -8.37 -29.97 16.97
C LEU A 506 -9.24 -29.98 18.24
N ASP A 507 -8.74 -30.53 19.36
CA ASP A 507 -9.44 -30.50 20.66
C ASP A 507 -9.62 -29.06 21.17
N ILE A 508 -8.59 -28.22 21.04
CA ILE A 508 -8.69 -26.79 21.37
C ILE A 508 -9.71 -26.11 20.43
N TYR A 509 -9.65 -26.41 19.14
CA TYR A 509 -10.60 -25.86 18.16
C TYR A 509 -12.06 -26.19 18.53
N GLU A 510 -12.37 -27.45 18.82
CA GLU A 510 -13.73 -27.87 19.19
C GLU A 510 -14.20 -27.23 20.51
N SER A 511 -13.28 -27.07 21.48
CA SER A 511 -13.57 -26.33 22.71
C SER A 511 -13.92 -24.87 22.46
N GLN A 512 -13.12 -24.17 21.66
CA GLN A 512 -13.37 -22.77 21.30
C GLN A 512 -14.65 -22.62 20.45
N LYS A 513 -14.91 -23.55 19.52
CA LYS A 513 -16.14 -23.59 18.72
C LYS A 513 -17.39 -23.70 19.58
N LYS A 514 -17.35 -24.56 20.59
CA LYS A 514 -18.43 -24.68 21.57
C LYS A 514 -18.68 -23.36 22.31
N LEU A 515 -17.61 -22.68 22.76
CA LEU A 515 -17.72 -21.38 23.44
C LEU A 515 -18.37 -20.33 22.54
N VAL A 516 -17.95 -20.23 21.27
CA VAL A 516 -18.50 -19.29 20.28
C VAL A 516 -20.01 -19.48 20.15
N ASN A 517 -20.51 -20.72 20.05
CA ASN A 517 -21.93 -20.97 19.86
C ASN A 517 -22.78 -20.84 21.13
N VAL A 518 -22.18 -21.11 22.30
CA VAL A 518 -22.91 -21.04 23.59
C VAL A 518 -22.89 -19.63 24.18
N LYS A 519 -21.74 -18.91 24.11
CA LYS A 519 -21.58 -17.64 24.81
C LYS A 519 -21.65 -16.40 23.87
N ALA A 520 -21.32 -16.56 22.58
CA ALA A 520 -21.26 -15.43 21.68
C ALA A 520 -22.45 -15.31 20.73
N TRP A 521 -23.32 -16.30 20.62
CA TRP A 521 -24.53 -16.23 19.82
C TRP A 521 -25.62 -15.44 20.52
N ASP A 522 -26.14 -14.37 19.91
CA ASP A 522 -27.14 -13.44 20.45
C ASP A 522 -28.50 -13.54 19.74
N GLY A 523 -28.82 -14.71 19.19
CA GLY A 523 -30.10 -15.00 18.54
C GLY A 523 -30.17 -14.65 17.07
N LYS A 524 -29.53 -13.59 16.60
CA LYS A 524 -29.48 -13.16 15.19
C LYS A 524 -28.07 -13.05 14.64
N TRP A 525 -27.09 -12.78 15.48
CA TRP A 525 -25.69 -12.59 15.13
C TRP A 525 -24.75 -12.91 16.29
N TYR A 526 -23.45 -12.95 16.06
CA TYR A 526 -22.42 -13.13 17.07
C TYR A 526 -21.98 -11.79 17.64
N ILE A 527 -21.85 -11.72 18.97
CA ILE A 527 -21.33 -10.54 19.66
C ILE A 527 -19.86 -10.27 19.29
N ARG A 528 -19.37 -9.07 19.57
CA ARG A 528 -18.02 -8.64 19.18
C ARG A 528 -16.97 -8.92 20.22
N CYS A 529 -17.23 -8.54 21.47
CA CYS A 529 -16.30 -8.69 22.58
C CYS A 529 -17.02 -8.55 23.92
N ILE A 530 -16.32 -8.93 25.00
CA ILE A 530 -16.75 -8.77 26.39
C ILE A 530 -15.78 -7.78 27.03
N THR A 531 -16.28 -6.72 27.69
CA THR A 531 -15.47 -5.71 28.35
C THR A 531 -15.00 -6.16 29.75
N ASP A 532 -14.06 -5.42 30.35
CA ASP A 532 -13.55 -5.67 31.71
C ASP A 532 -14.65 -5.78 32.78
N ASP A 533 -15.75 -5.04 32.62
CA ASP A 533 -16.93 -5.04 33.50
C ASP A 533 -18.01 -6.06 33.09
N GLY A 534 -17.72 -6.93 32.12
CA GLY A 534 -18.60 -8.00 31.68
C GLY A 534 -19.72 -7.57 30.71
N ARG A 535 -19.67 -6.40 30.13
CA ARG A 535 -20.62 -5.93 29.12
C ARG A 535 -20.36 -6.59 27.76
N TYR A 536 -21.44 -7.01 27.08
CA TYR A 536 -21.40 -7.71 25.79
C TYR A 536 -21.52 -6.74 24.62
N ILE A 537 -20.43 -6.22 24.09
CA ILE A 537 -20.40 -5.34 22.93
C ILE A 537 -20.79 -6.13 21.68
N GLY A 538 -21.68 -5.57 20.88
CA GLY A 538 -22.21 -6.24 19.69
C GLY A 538 -23.47 -7.07 19.96
N SER A 539 -24.10 -6.94 21.13
CA SER A 539 -25.38 -7.57 21.47
C SER A 539 -26.57 -6.71 21.00
N GLU A 540 -27.69 -7.36 20.66
CA GLU A 540 -28.96 -6.69 20.38
C GLU A 540 -29.45 -5.83 21.55
N LYS A 541 -29.04 -6.16 22.77
CA LYS A 541 -29.36 -5.42 24.00
C LYS A 541 -28.62 -4.09 24.15
N GLU A 542 -27.53 -3.91 23.41
CA GLU A 542 -26.78 -2.66 23.42
C GLU A 542 -27.56 -1.52 22.77
N PRO A 543 -27.45 -0.28 23.26
CA PRO A 543 -28.16 0.86 22.66
C PRO A 543 -27.56 1.27 21.30
N GLN A 544 -26.31 0.94 21.04
CA GLN A 544 -25.53 1.29 19.84
C GLN A 544 -24.54 0.17 19.51
N ALA A 545 -23.95 0.17 18.31
CA ALA A 545 -23.01 -0.84 17.85
C ALA A 545 -23.51 -2.29 18.10
N LYS A 546 -24.78 -2.54 17.79
CA LYS A 546 -25.46 -3.81 18.05
C LYS A 546 -24.92 -4.95 17.21
N ILE A 547 -24.60 -4.68 15.95
CA ILE A 547 -24.03 -5.66 15.03
C ILE A 547 -22.69 -5.18 14.46
N TRP A 548 -21.71 -6.08 14.46
CA TRP A 548 -20.37 -5.87 13.93
C TRP A 548 -20.06 -6.82 12.79
N LEU A 549 -19.60 -6.32 11.66
CA LEU A 549 -19.27 -7.10 10.47
C LEU A 549 -18.26 -8.22 10.74
N ASN A 550 -17.21 -7.90 11.51
CA ASN A 550 -16.08 -8.80 11.73
C ASN A 550 -16.49 -10.15 12.33
N SER A 551 -17.31 -10.15 13.40
CA SER A 551 -17.72 -11.40 14.06
C SER A 551 -18.57 -12.27 13.13
N GLN A 552 -19.40 -11.66 12.27
CA GLN A 552 -20.29 -12.41 11.38
C GLN A 552 -19.50 -13.10 10.28
N SER A 553 -18.65 -12.36 9.58
CA SER A 553 -17.82 -12.93 8.51
C SER A 553 -16.85 -14.00 9.03
N TRP A 554 -16.20 -13.75 10.18
CA TRP A 554 -15.25 -14.70 10.76
C TRP A 554 -15.91 -15.92 11.42
N SER A 555 -17.19 -15.85 11.80
CA SER A 555 -17.93 -17.04 12.23
C SER A 555 -17.99 -18.10 11.12
N VAL A 556 -18.10 -17.65 9.87
CA VAL A 556 -18.09 -18.51 8.67
C VAL A 556 -16.66 -18.92 8.30
N ILE A 557 -15.72 -17.96 8.22
CA ILE A 557 -14.32 -18.19 7.79
C ILE A 557 -13.65 -19.21 8.70
N SER A 558 -13.83 -19.09 10.00
CA SER A 558 -13.27 -20.02 10.98
C SER A 558 -13.94 -21.40 10.98
N GLY A 559 -15.16 -21.51 10.42
CA GLY A 559 -15.99 -22.71 10.53
C GLY A 559 -16.53 -22.96 11.94
N MET A 560 -16.40 -21.97 12.84
CA MET A 560 -16.88 -22.10 14.23
C MET A 560 -18.36 -21.77 14.39
N GLY A 561 -18.90 -20.86 13.56
CA GLY A 561 -20.27 -20.37 13.69
C GLY A 561 -21.30 -21.36 13.13
N GLU A 562 -22.01 -22.09 13.96
CA GLU A 562 -23.11 -22.97 13.53
C GLU A 562 -24.26 -22.19 12.89
N ASN A 563 -24.45 -20.92 13.28
CA ASN A 563 -25.45 -20.00 12.76
C ASN A 563 -24.85 -18.98 11.75
N GLY A 564 -23.73 -19.31 11.10
CA GLY A 564 -23.03 -18.40 10.18
C GLY A 564 -23.89 -17.89 9.03
N GLN A 565 -24.83 -18.71 8.52
CA GLN A 565 -25.79 -18.27 7.48
C GLN A 565 -26.69 -17.16 8.00
N THR A 566 -27.31 -17.35 9.16
CA THR A 566 -28.20 -16.36 9.80
C THR A 566 -27.42 -15.08 10.14
N ALA A 567 -26.19 -15.23 10.62
CA ALA A 567 -25.32 -14.09 10.92
C ALA A 567 -25.02 -13.26 9.66
N MET A 568 -24.72 -13.90 8.52
CA MET A 568 -24.49 -13.21 7.25
C MET A 568 -25.80 -12.66 6.62
N ASP A 569 -26.96 -13.24 6.91
CA ASP A 569 -28.25 -12.66 6.53
C ASP A 569 -28.51 -11.36 7.33
N SER A 570 -28.15 -11.33 8.60
CA SER A 570 -28.17 -10.11 9.43
C SER A 570 -27.21 -9.03 8.91
N VAL A 571 -26.03 -9.40 8.39
CA VAL A 571 -25.12 -8.46 7.72
C VAL A 571 -25.81 -7.80 6.53
N ASN A 572 -26.46 -8.60 5.68
CA ASN A 572 -27.18 -8.07 4.51
C ASN A 572 -28.36 -7.16 4.91
N GLU A 573 -29.08 -7.49 6.00
CA GLU A 573 -30.22 -6.71 6.47
C GLU A 573 -29.84 -5.38 7.11
N TYR A 574 -28.82 -5.37 7.98
CA TYR A 574 -28.50 -4.22 8.84
C TYR A 574 -27.28 -3.42 8.42
N LEU A 575 -26.32 -4.03 7.70
CA LEU A 575 -25.05 -3.40 7.38
C LEU A 575 -24.89 -3.01 5.91
N ASP A 576 -25.59 -3.64 4.98
CA ASP A 576 -25.46 -3.38 3.54
C ASP A 576 -25.88 -1.95 3.17
N THR A 577 -25.15 -1.36 2.25
CA THR A 577 -25.42 -0.03 1.67
C THR A 577 -25.14 -0.03 0.17
N ASP A 578 -25.43 1.06 -0.50
CA ASP A 578 -25.13 1.23 -1.93
C ASP A 578 -23.63 1.24 -2.27
N LEU A 579 -22.75 1.45 -1.27
CA LEU A 579 -21.30 1.61 -1.47
C LEU A 579 -20.47 0.59 -0.69
N GLY A 580 -21.10 -0.50 -0.24
CA GLY A 580 -20.47 -1.56 0.54
C GLY A 580 -21.12 -1.73 1.92
N ILE A 581 -20.53 -2.55 2.77
CA ILE A 581 -21.07 -2.97 4.05
C ILE A 581 -20.50 -2.10 5.17
N LYS A 582 -21.37 -1.50 5.99
CA LYS A 582 -20.94 -0.78 7.21
C LYS A 582 -20.22 -1.72 8.17
N LYS A 583 -19.23 -1.21 8.86
CA LYS A 583 -18.49 -2.00 9.85
C LYS A 583 -19.32 -2.33 11.08
N ILE A 584 -20.13 -1.38 11.54
CA ILE A 584 -21.03 -1.49 12.70
C ILE A 584 -22.36 -0.77 12.45
N HIS A 585 -23.41 -1.17 13.16
CA HIS A 585 -24.71 -0.48 13.15
C HIS A 585 -25.47 -0.68 14.48
N PRO A 586 -26.17 0.37 14.98
CA PRO A 586 -25.95 1.79 14.68
C PRO A 586 -24.53 2.24 15.05
N SER A 587 -24.05 3.33 14.47
CA SER A 587 -22.79 3.93 14.89
C SER A 587 -22.82 4.31 16.37
N MET A 588 -21.67 4.26 17.03
CA MET A 588 -21.52 4.76 18.39
C MET A 588 -21.68 6.30 18.42
N LYS A 589 -21.94 6.87 19.60
CA LYS A 589 -22.01 8.32 19.77
C LYS A 589 -20.72 9.00 19.27
N ASP A 590 -20.86 10.25 18.82
CA ASP A 590 -19.72 11.02 18.33
C ASP A 590 -18.66 11.22 19.42
N TYR A 591 -17.42 11.23 18.99
CA TYR A 591 -16.28 11.52 19.86
C TYR A 591 -16.13 13.06 20.08
N PRO A 592 -15.73 13.50 21.28
CA PRO A 592 -15.53 12.73 22.51
C PRO A 592 -16.83 12.45 23.28
N SER A 593 -17.22 11.20 23.40
CA SER A 593 -18.32 10.81 24.27
C SER A 593 -17.79 10.55 25.70
N LYS A 594 -18.35 11.24 26.70
CA LYS A 594 -18.07 10.94 28.10
C LYS A 594 -18.82 9.71 28.61
N GLU A 595 -19.94 9.38 27.97
CA GLU A 595 -20.83 8.30 28.39
C GLU A 595 -20.38 6.93 27.88
N ASP A 596 -19.80 6.90 26.64
CA ASP A 596 -19.27 5.68 26.06
C ASP A 596 -17.97 5.94 25.30
N PRO A 597 -16.81 5.78 25.96
CA PRO A 597 -15.52 6.14 25.41
C PRO A 597 -14.90 5.07 24.51
N LEU A 598 -15.68 4.10 23.99
CA LEU A 598 -15.15 3.01 23.14
C LEU A 598 -14.71 3.48 21.74
N THR A 599 -15.12 4.67 21.29
CA THR A 599 -14.72 5.19 19.99
C THR A 599 -14.07 6.56 20.10
N TYR A 600 -13.16 6.84 19.15
CA TYR A 600 -12.60 8.16 18.91
C TYR A 600 -12.92 8.67 17.50
N TYR A 601 -13.81 7.98 16.76
CA TYR A 601 -14.30 8.39 15.45
C TYR A 601 -15.71 8.98 15.53
N ASN A 602 -15.98 9.98 14.73
CA ASN A 602 -17.33 10.47 14.49
C ASN A 602 -18.18 9.41 13.78
N LYS A 603 -19.51 9.53 13.87
CA LYS A 603 -20.44 8.62 13.21
C LYS A 603 -20.20 8.55 11.70
N GLY A 604 -20.24 7.35 11.18
CA GLY A 604 -20.00 7.09 9.77
C GLY A 604 -18.55 7.26 9.33
N CYS A 605 -17.59 7.48 10.25
CA CYS A 605 -16.17 7.69 9.92
C CYS A 605 -15.29 6.58 10.49
N GLY A 606 -14.17 6.27 9.79
CA GLY A 606 -13.19 5.30 10.26
C GLY A 606 -13.82 3.96 10.64
N GLU A 607 -13.58 3.49 11.86
CA GLU A 607 -14.18 2.23 12.34
C GLU A 607 -15.61 2.39 12.87
N ASN A 608 -16.13 3.63 12.98
CA ASN A 608 -17.41 3.92 13.59
C ASN A 608 -18.54 4.05 12.57
N GLY A 609 -18.96 2.93 11.95
CA GLY A 609 -20.09 2.88 11.02
C GLY A 609 -19.78 3.30 9.58
N SER A 610 -18.50 3.48 9.22
CA SER A 610 -18.11 3.60 7.82
C SER A 610 -18.18 2.25 7.09
N VAL A 611 -18.15 2.28 5.76
CA VAL A 611 -17.78 1.13 4.95
C VAL A 611 -16.28 0.94 5.08
N PHE A 612 -15.86 0.07 5.99
CA PHE A 612 -14.45 -0.25 6.20
C PHE A 612 -14.05 -1.34 5.21
N CYS A 613 -13.43 -0.92 4.09
CA CYS A 613 -13.26 -1.77 2.91
C CYS A 613 -12.52 -3.09 3.18
N HIS A 614 -11.51 -3.07 4.06
CA HIS A 614 -10.78 -4.28 4.43
C HIS A 614 -11.71 -5.33 5.09
N ALA A 615 -12.57 -4.94 6.05
CA ALA A 615 -13.50 -5.86 6.70
C ALA A 615 -14.57 -6.40 5.72
N ASN A 616 -14.93 -5.63 4.70
CA ASN A 616 -15.86 -6.05 3.66
C ASN A 616 -15.33 -7.25 2.85
N THR A 617 -14.01 -7.35 2.67
CA THR A 617 -13.42 -8.47 1.92
C THR A 617 -13.69 -9.82 2.58
N TRP A 618 -13.72 -9.85 3.91
CA TRP A 618 -14.05 -11.05 4.67
C TRP A 618 -15.53 -11.44 4.55
N ALA A 619 -16.42 -10.46 4.35
CA ALA A 619 -17.81 -10.78 4.03
C ALA A 619 -17.95 -11.42 2.64
N ILE A 620 -17.18 -10.94 1.65
CA ILE A 620 -17.14 -11.57 0.32
C ILE A 620 -16.69 -13.03 0.44
N ILE A 621 -15.62 -13.28 1.20
CA ILE A 621 -15.10 -14.62 1.45
C ILE A 621 -16.16 -15.50 2.14
N ALA A 622 -16.80 -14.97 3.19
CA ALA A 622 -17.85 -15.69 3.91
C ALA A 622 -19.03 -16.08 3.00
N GLU A 623 -19.49 -15.18 2.13
CA GLU A 623 -20.56 -15.47 1.18
C GLU A 623 -20.15 -16.52 0.13
N CYS A 624 -18.88 -16.48 -0.32
CA CYS A 624 -18.33 -17.53 -1.19
C CYS A 624 -18.31 -18.90 -0.49
N MET A 625 -17.90 -18.95 0.77
CA MET A 625 -17.89 -20.19 1.56
C MET A 625 -19.32 -20.72 1.81
N LEU A 626 -20.30 -19.84 1.93
CA LEU A 626 -21.72 -20.18 2.02
C LEU A 626 -22.36 -20.50 0.65
N LYS A 627 -21.57 -20.46 -0.44
CA LYS A 627 -22.05 -20.72 -1.82
C LYS A 627 -23.17 -19.78 -2.27
N ARG A 628 -23.02 -18.48 -1.99
CA ARG A 628 -23.96 -17.42 -2.36
C ARG A 628 -23.32 -16.45 -3.38
N PRO A 629 -23.13 -16.87 -4.64
CA PRO A 629 -22.31 -16.15 -5.62
C PRO A 629 -22.85 -14.74 -5.95
N GLU A 630 -24.15 -14.53 -6.01
CA GLU A 630 -24.75 -13.23 -6.34
C GLU A 630 -24.47 -12.20 -5.24
N ARG A 631 -24.51 -12.62 -3.95
CA ARG A 631 -24.23 -11.75 -2.82
C ARG A 631 -22.73 -11.47 -2.70
N ALA A 632 -21.89 -12.48 -2.87
CA ALA A 632 -20.43 -12.33 -2.89
C ALA A 632 -19.99 -11.34 -3.97
N TYR A 633 -20.51 -11.47 -5.19
CA TYR A 633 -20.19 -10.57 -6.29
C TYR A 633 -20.74 -9.16 -6.06
N LYS A 634 -21.97 -9.01 -5.54
CA LYS A 634 -22.51 -7.71 -5.16
C LYS A 634 -21.56 -6.96 -4.23
N TYR A 635 -21.12 -7.61 -3.14
CA TYR A 635 -20.21 -7.01 -2.16
C TYR A 635 -18.83 -6.70 -2.74
N TYR A 636 -18.32 -7.57 -3.62
CA TYR A 636 -17.06 -7.32 -4.34
C TYR A 636 -17.19 -6.12 -5.29
N HIS A 637 -18.21 -6.12 -6.13
CA HIS A 637 -18.40 -5.10 -7.16
C HIS A 637 -18.66 -3.70 -6.58
N GLN A 638 -19.38 -3.59 -5.46
CA GLN A 638 -19.61 -2.32 -4.76
C GLN A 638 -18.31 -1.62 -4.33
N LEU A 639 -17.23 -2.38 -4.08
CA LEU A 639 -15.94 -1.86 -3.62
C LEU A 639 -14.96 -1.57 -4.76
N LEU A 640 -15.24 -1.95 -6.00
CA LEU A 640 -14.39 -1.60 -7.14
C LEU A 640 -14.24 -0.07 -7.21
N PRO A 641 -13.02 0.49 -7.19
CA PRO A 641 -12.82 1.94 -7.08
C PRO A 641 -13.56 2.74 -8.15
N MET A 642 -13.52 2.30 -9.42
CA MET A 642 -14.22 2.95 -10.52
C MET A 642 -15.75 2.86 -10.38
N VAL A 643 -16.28 1.77 -9.83
CA VAL A 643 -17.72 1.58 -9.60
C VAL A 643 -18.19 2.44 -8.43
N ALA A 644 -17.49 2.39 -7.31
CA ALA A 644 -17.80 3.20 -6.12
C ALA A 644 -17.71 4.70 -6.43
N GLN A 645 -16.68 5.14 -7.17
CA GLN A 645 -16.54 6.52 -7.59
C GLN A 645 -17.69 6.96 -8.52
N LYS A 646 -18.06 6.13 -9.50
CA LYS A 646 -19.21 6.40 -10.39
C LYS A 646 -20.51 6.51 -9.62
N LYS A 647 -20.74 5.63 -8.62
CA LYS A 647 -21.94 5.61 -7.79
C LYS A 647 -22.03 6.81 -6.85
N ALA A 648 -20.95 7.16 -6.16
CA ALA A 648 -20.89 8.28 -5.23
C ALA A 648 -20.80 9.66 -5.93
N GLY A 649 -20.28 9.68 -7.13
CA GLY A 649 -19.86 10.87 -7.86
C GLY A 649 -18.40 11.24 -7.56
N GLU A 650 -17.65 11.58 -8.61
CA GLU A 650 -16.20 11.82 -8.57
C GLU A 650 -15.77 12.81 -7.47
N TRP A 651 -16.43 13.96 -7.39
CA TRP A 651 -16.15 15.01 -6.40
C TRP A 651 -16.62 14.68 -4.97
N ARG A 652 -17.47 13.69 -4.82
CA ARG A 652 -17.86 13.13 -3.51
C ARG A 652 -16.89 12.03 -3.09
N TYR A 653 -16.57 11.09 -3.97
CA TYR A 653 -15.66 10.00 -3.68
C TYR A 653 -14.23 10.48 -3.45
N LYS A 654 -13.73 11.36 -4.27
CA LYS A 654 -12.42 12.05 -4.26
C LYS A 654 -11.20 11.16 -4.50
N ALA A 655 -11.15 9.95 -3.96
CA ALA A 655 -9.99 9.06 -4.14
C ALA A 655 -9.83 8.57 -5.59
N GLU A 656 -8.69 8.01 -5.88
CA GLU A 656 -8.32 7.47 -7.17
C GLU A 656 -9.27 6.35 -7.63
N PRO A 657 -9.65 6.29 -8.92
CA PRO A 657 -10.55 5.26 -9.45
C PRO A 657 -9.87 3.93 -9.77
N TYR A 658 -8.57 3.80 -9.56
CA TYR A 658 -7.76 2.63 -9.94
C TYR A 658 -7.16 1.89 -8.75
N VAL A 659 -7.35 2.37 -7.51
CA VAL A 659 -6.84 1.73 -6.29
C VAL A 659 -7.89 1.75 -5.19
N TYR A 660 -7.89 0.71 -4.37
CA TYR A 660 -8.81 0.60 -3.25
C TYR A 660 -8.49 1.63 -2.15
N ALA A 661 -9.56 2.14 -1.54
CA ALA A 661 -9.48 2.93 -0.33
C ALA A 661 -9.58 2.05 0.93
N SER A 662 -9.13 2.58 2.06
CA SER A 662 -9.28 1.93 3.38
C SER A 662 -10.73 1.93 3.83
N ASN A 663 -11.41 3.07 3.67
CA ASN A 663 -12.81 3.21 4.04
C ASN A 663 -13.53 4.26 3.18
N ILE A 664 -14.85 4.11 3.10
CA ILE A 664 -15.78 5.08 2.52
C ILE A 664 -16.70 5.53 3.66
N PHE A 665 -16.91 6.83 3.83
CA PHE A 665 -17.78 7.35 4.87
C PHE A 665 -19.17 6.76 4.76
N GLY A 666 -19.72 6.32 5.88
CA GLY A 666 -21.02 5.61 5.96
C GLY A 666 -22.23 6.55 5.95
N PRO A 667 -23.44 5.98 5.84
CA PRO A 667 -24.68 6.76 5.72
C PRO A 667 -25.00 7.68 6.91
N GLU A 668 -24.40 7.44 8.08
CA GLU A 668 -24.60 8.29 9.26
C GLU A 668 -23.68 9.54 9.26
N SER A 669 -22.79 9.68 8.26
CA SER A 669 -22.00 10.88 8.01
C SER A 669 -22.66 11.76 6.95
N ASP A 670 -22.58 13.09 7.13
CA ASP A 670 -22.98 14.08 6.10
C ASP A 670 -22.14 13.98 4.82
N LYS A 671 -21.01 13.28 4.91
CA LYS A 671 -20.08 13.03 3.80
C LYS A 671 -20.17 11.60 3.25
N PHE A 672 -21.33 10.96 3.39
CA PHE A 672 -21.53 9.60 2.82
C PHE A 672 -21.01 9.51 1.39
N GLY A 673 -20.17 8.50 1.13
CA GLY A 673 -19.54 8.27 -0.17
C GLY A 673 -18.15 8.90 -0.33
N LEU A 674 -17.67 9.69 0.65
CA LEU A 674 -16.28 10.16 0.66
C LEU A 674 -15.33 9.00 0.97
N ALA A 675 -14.47 8.64 0.01
CA ALA A 675 -13.41 7.66 0.24
C ALA A 675 -12.20 8.32 0.92
N ASN A 676 -11.57 7.57 1.80
CA ASN A 676 -10.42 8.05 2.58
C ASN A 676 -9.31 7.02 2.59
N VAL A 677 -8.07 7.49 2.61
CA VAL A 677 -6.87 6.66 2.71
C VAL A 677 -6.80 5.62 1.57
N SER A 678 -6.46 6.08 0.38
CA SER A 678 -6.17 5.21 -0.77
C SER A 678 -4.75 4.61 -0.71
N TRP A 679 -4.45 3.67 -1.57
CA TRP A 679 -3.18 2.97 -1.75
C TRP A 679 -2.80 2.05 -0.60
N LEU A 680 -2.26 2.56 0.50
CA LEU A 680 -1.67 1.74 1.57
C LEU A 680 -2.74 1.22 2.55
N THR A 681 -3.42 0.18 2.14
CA THR A 681 -4.51 -0.46 2.89
C THR A 681 -4.55 -1.96 2.66
N GLY A 682 -4.80 -2.74 3.71
CA GLY A 682 -5.01 -4.19 3.62
C GLY A 682 -6.20 -4.61 2.74
N THR A 683 -7.06 -3.65 2.37
CA THR A 683 -8.13 -3.88 1.39
C THR A 683 -7.58 -4.47 0.10
N ALA A 684 -6.45 -3.95 -0.41
CA ALA A 684 -5.87 -4.42 -1.68
C ALA A 684 -5.54 -5.91 -1.65
N ALA A 685 -4.78 -6.35 -0.65
CA ALA A 685 -4.38 -7.75 -0.51
C ALA A 685 -5.60 -8.67 -0.36
N TRP A 686 -6.55 -8.31 0.51
CA TRP A 686 -7.70 -9.15 0.77
C TRP A 686 -8.76 -9.13 -0.34
N MET A 687 -8.91 -8.04 -1.10
CA MET A 687 -9.73 -8.04 -2.32
C MET A 687 -9.15 -8.98 -3.37
N TYR A 688 -7.80 -9.01 -3.50
CA TYR A 688 -7.14 -9.95 -4.40
C TYR A 688 -7.36 -11.41 -3.97
N ILE A 689 -7.22 -11.70 -2.67
CA ILE A 689 -7.50 -13.03 -2.10
C ILE A 689 -8.97 -13.41 -2.30
N ALA A 690 -9.90 -12.51 -1.97
CA ALA A 690 -11.34 -12.78 -2.09
C ALA A 690 -11.74 -13.17 -3.53
N VAL A 691 -11.23 -12.43 -4.53
CA VAL A 691 -11.60 -12.71 -5.92
C VAL A 691 -10.86 -13.91 -6.49
N THR A 692 -9.55 -14.07 -6.24
CA THR A 692 -8.77 -15.15 -6.87
C THR A 692 -8.95 -16.49 -6.17
N GLN A 693 -8.97 -16.49 -4.83
CA GLN A 693 -9.01 -17.73 -4.06
C GLN A 693 -10.43 -18.18 -3.67
N TYR A 694 -11.40 -17.26 -3.65
CA TYR A 694 -12.76 -17.62 -3.22
C TYR A 694 -13.82 -17.43 -4.30
N MET A 695 -13.83 -16.32 -5.04
CA MET A 695 -14.77 -16.16 -6.15
C MET A 695 -14.36 -17.03 -7.35
N LEU A 696 -13.15 -16.87 -7.88
CA LEU A 696 -12.59 -17.77 -8.90
C LEU A 696 -12.22 -19.14 -8.31
N GLY A 697 -12.03 -19.21 -7.00
CA GLY A 697 -11.88 -20.42 -6.22
C GLY A 697 -10.54 -21.13 -6.36
N ILE A 698 -9.48 -20.48 -6.85
CA ILE A 698 -8.18 -21.11 -7.17
C ILE A 698 -7.25 -21.00 -5.97
N ARG A 699 -7.10 -22.09 -5.22
CA ARG A 699 -6.32 -22.15 -3.97
C ARG A 699 -5.18 -23.15 -4.06
N ALA A 700 -4.00 -22.74 -3.65
CA ALA A 700 -2.87 -23.64 -3.42
C ALA A 700 -3.18 -24.56 -2.22
N LYS A 701 -2.86 -25.83 -2.38
CA LYS A 701 -2.92 -26.88 -1.38
C LYS A 701 -1.59 -27.64 -1.36
N TRP A 702 -1.39 -28.45 -0.31
CA TRP A 702 -0.14 -29.19 -0.14
C TRP A 702 0.28 -29.98 -1.38
N ASP A 703 -0.63 -30.69 -2.01
CA ASP A 703 -0.38 -31.61 -3.13
C ASP A 703 -0.95 -31.13 -4.48
N GLY A 704 -1.34 -29.84 -4.60
CA GLY A 704 -1.85 -29.30 -5.85
C GLY A 704 -2.69 -28.03 -5.75
N LEU A 705 -3.57 -27.86 -6.73
CA LEU A 705 -4.52 -26.74 -6.80
C LEU A 705 -5.96 -27.22 -6.57
N GLU A 706 -6.62 -26.63 -5.58
CA GLU A 706 -8.05 -26.72 -5.44
C GLU A 706 -8.72 -25.62 -6.29
N ILE A 707 -9.73 -25.99 -7.08
CA ILE A 707 -10.57 -25.05 -7.82
C ILE A 707 -11.99 -25.26 -7.35
N ASP A 708 -12.54 -24.26 -6.66
CA ASP A 708 -13.86 -24.30 -6.03
C ASP A 708 -14.57 -22.97 -6.21
N PRO A 709 -15.02 -22.64 -7.45
CA PRO A 709 -15.54 -21.34 -7.80
C PRO A 709 -16.89 -21.03 -7.11
N CYS A 710 -17.13 -19.73 -6.96
CA CYS A 710 -18.39 -19.16 -6.50
C CYS A 710 -18.69 -17.90 -7.33
N LEU A 711 -19.07 -18.10 -8.60
CA LEU A 711 -19.29 -17.03 -9.57
C LEU A 711 -20.79 -16.95 -9.93
N PRO A 712 -21.36 -15.72 -10.01
CA PRO A 712 -22.69 -15.54 -10.55
C PRO A 712 -22.69 -15.82 -12.07
N LYS A 713 -23.82 -16.13 -12.64
CA LYS A 713 -23.95 -16.48 -14.06
C LYS A 713 -23.40 -15.44 -15.02
N GLU A 714 -23.47 -14.17 -14.64
CA GLU A 714 -22.99 -13.03 -15.43
C GLU A 714 -21.47 -12.96 -15.57
N LEU A 715 -20.71 -13.64 -14.70
CA LEU A 715 -19.25 -13.76 -14.80
C LEU A 715 -18.78 -15.03 -15.51
N LEU A 716 -19.70 -15.87 -15.95
CA LEU A 716 -19.35 -17.11 -16.68
C LEU A 716 -19.49 -16.91 -18.20
N PRO A 717 -18.65 -17.55 -19.02
CA PRO A 717 -17.49 -18.32 -18.61
C PRO A 717 -16.33 -17.42 -18.16
N ALA A 718 -15.53 -17.88 -17.20
CA ALA A 718 -14.31 -17.23 -16.77
C ALA A 718 -13.10 -18.07 -17.24
N LYS A 719 -12.09 -17.40 -17.82
CA LYS A 719 -10.81 -18.06 -18.16
C LYS A 719 -9.73 -17.50 -17.24
N VAL A 720 -8.91 -18.36 -16.68
CA VAL A 720 -7.83 -17.97 -15.77
C VAL A 720 -6.53 -18.63 -16.19
N THR A 721 -5.48 -17.85 -16.21
CA THR A 721 -4.10 -18.33 -16.28
C THR A 721 -3.44 -18.16 -14.93
N ARG A 722 -2.86 -19.21 -14.37
CA ARG A 722 -2.15 -19.23 -13.09
C ARG A 722 -0.81 -19.92 -13.24
N VAL A 723 0.28 -19.25 -12.87
CA VAL A 723 1.59 -19.91 -12.71
C VAL A 723 1.68 -20.44 -11.29
N PHE A 724 1.85 -21.76 -11.14
CA PHE A 724 1.93 -22.44 -9.85
C PHE A 724 3.03 -23.49 -9.90
N ARG A 725 3.98 -23.42 -8.97
CA ARG A 725 5.13 -24.33 -8.88
C ARG A 725 5.82 -24.57 -10.24
N GLY A 726 6.07 -23.47 -10.97
CA GLY A 726 6.75 -23.50 -12.27
C GLY A 726 5.90 -23.98 -13.46
N LYS A 727 4.65 -24.40 -13.25
CA LYS A 727 3.72 -24.78 -14.31
C LYS A 727 2.71 -23.67 -14.60
N LYS A 728 2.34 -23.48 -15.86
CA LYS A 728 1.31 -22.53 -16.28
C LYS A 728 -0.01 -23.27 -16.53
N TYR A 729 -0.98 -23.05 -15.65
CA TYR A 729 -2.32 -23.63 -15.75
C TYR A 729 -3.25 -22.67 -16.50
N ASN A 730 -4.04 -23.22 -17.44
CA ASN A 730 -5.12 -22.52 -18.14
C ASN A 730 -6.44 -23.15 -17.71
N ILE A 731 -7.25 -22.41 -16.97
CA ILE A 731 -8.47 -22.91 -16.33
C ILE A 731 -9.65 -22.19 -16.97
N THR A 732 -10.62 -22.94 -17.50
CA THR A 732 -11.88 -22.40 -18.00
C THR A 732 -13.02 -22.83 -17.08
N ILE A 733 -13.63 -21.87 -16.40
CA ILE A 733 -14.74 -22.08 -15.47
C ILE A 733 -16.04 -21.79 -16.21
N THR A 734 -16.88 -22.81 -16.41
CA THR A 734 -18.20 -22.70 -17.04
C THR A 734 -19.35 -22.85 -16.04
N LYS A 735 -19.05 -23.42 -14.86
CA LYS A 735 -20.00 -23.66 -13.76
C LYS A 735 -19.28 -23.69 -12.40
N ASN A 736 -20.04 -23.57 -11.32
CA ASN A 736 -19.51 -23.65 -9.95
C ASN A 736 -19.41 -25.12 -9.50
N GLU A 737 -18.35 -25.81 -9.98
CA GLU A 737 -18.05 -27.18 -9.60
C GLU A 737 -16.67 -27.26 -8.97
N LYS A 738 -16.55 -28.01 -7.86
CA LYS A 738 -15.28 -28.20 -7.17
C LYS A 738 -14.48 -29.32 -7.81
N ILE A 739 -13.21 -29.04 -8.14
CA ILE A 739 -12.22 -30.03 -8.60
C ILE A 739 -10.91 -29.86 -7.88
N PHE A 740 -10.04 -30.85 -7.99
CA PHE A 740 -8.68 -30.83 -7.47
C PHE A 740 -7.70 -31.28 -8.56
N ILE A 741 -6.63 -30.52 -8.78
CA ILE A 741 -5.56 -30.81 -9.73
C ILE A 741 -4.31 -31.13 -8.92
N LYS A 742 -3.83 -32.38 -9.00
CA LYS A 742 -2.60 -32.79 -8.33
C LYS A 742 -1.35 -32.27 -9.03
N ASP A 743 -0.27 -32.07 -8.28
CA ASP A 743 1.01 -31.57 -8.79
C ASP A 743 1.64 -32.43 -9.87
N ASP A 744 1.45 -33.77 -9.81
CA ASP A 744 1.97 -34.73 -10.77
C ASP A 744 1.11 -34.78 -12.06
N ASP A 745 -0.06 -34.17 -12.08
CA ASP A 745 -0.92 -34.08 -13.26
C ASP A 745 -0.21 -33.28 -14.37
N LYS A 746 -0.16 -33.89 -15.56
CA LYS A 746 0.41 -33.23 -16.74
C LYS A 746 -0.57 -32.34 -17.47
N ASN A 747 -1.86 -32.42 -17.13
CA ASN A 747 -2.89 -31.62 -17.78
C ASN A 747 -2.96 -30.22 -17.13
N VAL A 748 -2.40 -29.28 -17.86
CA VAL A 748 -2.43 -27.84 -17.46
C VAL A 748 -3.59 -27.05 -18.10
N ASN A 749 -4.41 -27.68 -18.93
CA ASN A 749 -5.61 -27.10 -19.54
C ASN A 749 -6.86 -27.77 -18.94
N VAL A 750 -7.58 -27.04 -18.13
CA VAL A 750 -8.69 -27.55 -17.32
C VAL A 750 -10.00 -26.83 -17.69
N VAL A 751 -11.06 -27.57 -17.88
CA VAL A 751 -12.41 -27.02 -18.11
C VAL A 751 -13.36 -27.61 -17.05
N ILE A 752 -14.07 -26.77 -16.34
CA ILE A 752 -15.07 -27.13 -15.31
C ILE A 752 -16.41 -26.44 -15.55
#